data_f5a5c8122fa7622b31cc9519bf126fc9
#
_entry.id   f5a5c8122fa7622b31cc9519bf126fc9
#
_cell.length_a   1.000
_cell.length_b   1.000
_cell.length_c   1.000
_cell.angle_alpha   90.00
_cell.angle_beta   90.00
_cell.angle_gamma   90.00
#
_symmetry.space_group_name_H-M   'P 1'
#
loop_
_entity.id
_entity.type
_entity.pdbx_description
1 polymer ?
#
loop_
_entity_poly.entity_id
_entity_poly.type
_entity_poly.pdbx_seq_one_letter_code
_entity_poly.pdbx_strand_id
1 'polypeptide(L)'
;MKRTTLFKALLVGGMAISASSQLQAQPASLNANKIVQPYYKCWGLLTDGCPNAEKLGWKVGVQYHTFNKHTVFEAIELTRALGLHYIELNLEAKICAESDETIGVGMSQEIKEKLKKKLAENGVRCETAYCWMDGSGNGFEDLVKLCKEMGWMIVTDPIRTDRGGKPVDFYEEILDKYGVKMVFTNHPKRAAYWNPDFTVEDTKGRGENIGASIDVGHYMRDGFDAYEICKRYIEIGKLRHFHMRDVTLLQKRGLDVPLGTGKGRIPEIFRTLNEHQIKPVMILEYEHDFDNPMPYLIKSVNYINDFCATLLQENNEKARLGEPIRLYASEAQLSEGLNLVDEGEAATIHNWNKPQQPITWTADLKPGNYQVWMNYTQPNGGSALSVQADGQELATLVRPTVTWYDYTRADLGVLHIANGGKTTIQMNGMQHAVLRNKEGKLVVGGALPDIHYLELVPTSLPATSSMIDITSQFQGTALFNGKDFTGWEGNEGEKTLQNFRVEKKAIVAGNFGKALDKNQFLRTARTYKNFELRLKYKVKPIDEDYNGGIQIRSITNENPRTPHEMYGYQVDILSWKFGGLYDEERRRDFLGFQMANAPAKYNPEKWNEYIIRCEGPRIRVWLNGVKTTDYIEPYTLNPLEGIGTISQEGYIALQIHSGKGSEVWYKDIEIQELPE
;
A
#
# COMPACT_ATOMS: atom_id res chain seq x y z
N MET A 1 -38.60 -19.73 13.59
CA MET A 1 -38.02 -20.19 14.89
C MET A 1 -36.73 -19.41 15.12
N LYS A 2 -36.76 -18.57 16.15
CA LYS A 2 -35.63 -17.70 16.56
C LYS A 2 -34.56 -18.54 17.27
N ARG A 3 -33.28 -18.28 17.01
CA ARG A 3 -32.20 -18.58 17.97
C ARG A 3 -31.25 -17.40 18.05
N THR A 4 -31.37 -16.73 19.17
CA THR A 4 -30.48 -15.71 19.69
C THR A 4 -29.30 -16.40 20.39
N THR A 5 -28.08 -15.95 20.17
CA THR A 5 -26.92 -16.36 20.98
C THR A 5 -26.23 -15.12 21.53
N LEU A 6 -26.22 -14.96 22.84
CA LEU A 6 -25.53 -13.96 23.62
C LEU A 6 -24.02 -14.24 23.67
N PHE A 7 -23.18 -13.23 23.48
CA PHE A 7 -21.79 -13.23 23.92
C PHE A 7 -21.62 -12.33 25.15
N LYS A 8 -21.10 -12.92 26.24
CA LYS A 8 -20.72 -12.24 27.48
C LYS A 8 -19.28 -11.71 27.34
N ALA A 9 -19.12 -10.44 27.69
CA ALA A 9 -17.79 -9.83 27.85
C ALA A 9 -17.29 -10.05 29.29
N LEU A 10 -16.01 -10.42 29.43
CA LEU A 10 -15.26 -10.42 30.70
C LEU A 10 -14.51 -9.09 30.85
N LEU A 11 -14.73 -8.44 31.99
CA LEU A 11 -13.92 -7.33 32.51
C LEU A 11 -12.71 -7.90 33.28
N VAL A 12 -11.51 -7.38 32.99
CA VAL A 12 -10.36 -7.49 33.89
C VAL A 12 -9.84 -6.09 34.16
N GLY A 13 -9.79 -5.71 35.43
CA GLY A 13 -9.27 -4.44 35.88
C GLY A 13 -7.75 -4.47 36.08
N GLY A 14 -7.08 -3.37 35.84
CA GLY A 14 -5.64 -3.19 36.05
C GLY A 14 -5.28 -1.74 36.36
N MET A 15 -4.36 -1.58 37.28
CA MET A 15 -3.94 -0.43 38.07
C MET A 15 -3.46 0.80 37.28
N ALA A 16 -3.68 1.96 37.92
CA ALA A 16 -3.25 3.27 37.52
C ALA A 16 -1.73 3.47 37.70
N ILE A 17 -1.09 4.06 36.68
CA ILE A 17 0.19 4.76 36.81
C ILE A 17 0.00 6.17 36.27
N SER A 18 0.28 7.16 37.09
CA SER A 18 0.19 8.57 36.82
C SER A 18 1.38 9.04 35.97
N ALA A 19 1.13 9.51 34.77
CA ALA A 19 2.03 10.41 34.05
C ALA A 19 1.17 11.43 33.31
N SER A 20 1.34 12.70 33.69
CA SER A 20 0.66 13.85 33.12
C SER A 20 1.20 14.18 31.73
N SER A 21 0.59 13.63 30.70
CA SER A 21 0.52 14.19 29.39
C SER A 21 -0.95 14.04 28.94
N GLN A 22 -1.56 15.14 28.56
CA GLN A 22 -2.96 15.14 28.10
C GLN A 22 -3.05 14.44 26.73
N LEU A 23 -2.89 13.12 26.74
CA LEU A 23 -3.45 12.27 25.71
C LEU A 23 -4.91 12.02 26.12
N GLN A 24 -5.84 12.66 25.43
CA GLN A 24 -7.25 12.31 25.54
C GLN A 24 -7.40 10.85 25.15
N ALA A 25 -7.59 9.99 26.14
CA ALA A 25 -7.82 8.58 25.92
C ALA A 25 -9.11 8.38 25.13
N GLN A 26 -9.03 7.66 24.02
CA GLN A 26 -10.22 7.22 23.29
C GLN A 26 -11.07 6.33 24.19
N PRO A 27 -12.39 6.54 24.27
CA PRO A 27 -13.25 5.66 25.06
C PRO A 27 -13.30 4.27 24.44
N ALA A 28 -13.05 3.28 25.27
CA ALA A 28 -12.97 1.86 24.90
C ALA A 28 -14.29 1.22 24.43
N SER A 29 -15.38 1.98 24.24
CA SER A 29 -16.71 1.43 23.98
C SER A 29 -17.56 2.20 22.96
N LEU A 30 -16.96 2.73 21.90
CA LEU A 30 -17.77 3.26 20.80
C LEU A 30 -18.34 2.10 19.98
N ASN A 31 -19.67 1.91 20.12
CA ASN A 31 -20.39 1.03 19.23
C ASN A 31 -20.37 1.64 17.83
N ALA A 32 -19.74 0.95 16.86
CA ALA A 32 -19.56 1.43 15.50
C ALA A 32 -20.85 2.00 14.86
N ASN A 33 -22.00 1.45 15.22
CA ASN A 33 -23.31 1.88 14.71
C ASN A 33 -23.85 3.18 15.35
N LYS A 34 -23.12 3.80 16.28
CA LYS A 34 -23.53 5.03 16.99
C LYS A 34 -22.45 6.11 16.96
N ILE A 35 -21.53 6.00 16.06
CA ILE A 35 -20.30 6.82 16.05
C ILE A 35 -20.59 8.32 15.94
N VAL A 36 -21.60 8.69 15.24
CA VAL A 36 -21.52 9.96 14.56
C VAL A 36 -21.79 11.14 15.47
N GLN A 37 -22.97 11.31 16.00
CA GLN A 37 -23.29 12.58 16.64
C GLN A 37 -22.52 12.91 17.92
N PRO A 38 -22.37 11.99 18.89
CA PRO A 38 -21.61 12.30 20.10
C PRO A 38 -20.10 12.36 19.86
N TYR A 39 -19.61 11.64 18.85
CA TYR A 39 -18.16 11.48 18.62
C TYR A 39 -17.50 12.78 18.22
N TYR A 40 -17.90 13.40 17.11
CA TYR A 40 -17.28 14.64 16.64
C TYR A 40 -17.60 15.88 17.48
N LYS A 41 -18.76 15.93 18.14
CA LYS A 41 -19.15 17.01 19.03
C LYS A 41 -18.42 16.99 20.38
N CYS A 42 -18.12 15.80 20.90
CA CYS A 42 -17.44 15.64 22.19
C CYS A 42 -15.91 15.69 22.09
N TRP A 43 -15.35 15.36 20.94
CA TRP A 43 -13.90 15.10 20.81
C TRP A 43 -13.18 16.10 19.92
N GLY A 44 -13.88 16.97 19.25
CA GLY A 44 -13.29 17.96 18.36
C GLY A 44 -12.74 17.35 17.07
N LEU A 45 -11.50 17.70 16.73
CA LEU A 45 -10.86 17.21 15.51
C LEU A 45 -10.42 15.76 15.67
N LEU A 46 -10.67 14.94 14.65
CA LEU A 46 -10.25 13.54 14.54
C LEU A 46 -8.94 13.38 13.76
N THR A 47 -8.61 14.38 12.93
CA THR A 47 -7.35 14.51 12.22
C THR A 47 -6.95 15.99 12.16
N ASP A 48 -5.72 16.25 11.75
CA ASP A 48 -5.23 17.61 11.51
C ASP A 48 -5.67 18.18 10.14
N GLY A 49 -6.49 17.43 9.39
CA GLY A 49 -6.88 17.79 8.03
C GLY A 49 -5.73 17.63 7.03
N CYS A 50 -5.77 18.47 5.99
CA CYS A 50 -4.78 18.42 4.90
C CYS A 50 -4.01 19.74 4.72
N PRO A 51 -3.35 20.30 5.76
CA PRO A 51 -2.64 21.58 5.64
C PRO A 51 -1.48 21.53 4.62
N ASN A 52 -0.88 20.36 4.36
CA ASN A 52 0.16 20.23 3.35
C ASN A 52 -0.40 20.24 1.92
N ALA A 53 -1.59 19.70 1.70
CA ALA A 53 -2.29 19.85 0.43
C ALA A 53 -2.66 21.32 0.15
N GLU A 54 -3.12 22.07 1.18
CA GLU A 54 -3.42 23.49 1.05
C GLU A 54 -2.18 24.33 0.69
N LYS A 55 -0.98 23.97 1.21
CA LYS A 55 0.29 24.61 0.80
C LYS A 55 0.64 24.36 -0.68
N LEU A 56 0.23 23.25 -1.25
CA LEU A 56 0.32 22.95 -2.69
C LEU A 56 -0.77 23.68 -3.49
N GLY A 57 -1.74 24.32 -2.82
CA GLY A 57 -2.89 24.98 -3.43
C GLY A 57 -4.06 24.06 -3.75
N TRP A 58 -4.03 22.82 -3.21
CA TRP A 58 -5.10 21.84 -3.38
C TRP A 58 -6.19 22.02 -2.34
N LYS A 59 -7.44 21.87 -2.75
CA LYS A 59 -8.61 21.98 -1.88
C LYS A 59 -9.15 20.58 -1.63
N VAL A 60 -9.01 20.08 -0.39
CA VAL A 60 -9.46 18.75 0.00
C VAL A 60 -10.74 18.84 0.81
N GLY A 61 -11.77 18.13 0.37
CA GLY A 61 -13.08 18.07 1.01
C GLY A 61 -13.72 16.70 0.99
N VAL A 62 -14.98 16.61 1.43
CA VAL A 62 -15.79 15.38 1.38
C VAL A 62 -17.07 15.66 0.60
N GLN A 63 -17.53 14.69 -0.20
CA GLN A 63 -18.82 14.74 -0.87
C GLN A 63 -19.94 14.39 0.12
N TYR A 64 -21.00 15.14 0.11
CA TYR A 64 -22.17 14.91 0.95
C TYR A 64 -22.74 13.48 0.81
N HIS A 65 -22.68 12.89 -0.38
CA HIS A 65 -23.18 11.53 -0.60
C HIS A 65 -22.55 10.49 0.32
N THR A 66 -21.30 10.66 0.70
CA THR A 66 -20.62 9.84 1.72
C THR A 66 -21.34 9.89 3.08
N PHE A 67 -22.01 11.00 3.36
CA PHE A 67 -22.79 11.25 4.58
C PHE A 67 -24.32 11.22 4.33
N ASN A 68 -24.81 10.49 3.35
CA ASN A 68 -26.22 10.47 2.93
C ASN A 68 -27.21 9.98 4.00
N LYS A 69 -26.71 9.46 5.12
CA LYS A 69 -27.51 9.13 6.32
C LYS A 69 -27.72 10.32 7.27
N HIS A 70 -27.16 11.47 6.92
CA HIS A 70 -27.12 12.68 7.71
C HIS A 70 -27.73 13.84 6.95
N THR A 71 -28.13 14.89 7.68
CA THR A 71 -28.47 16.17 7.08
C THR A 71 -27.21 16.90 6.61
N VAL A 72 -27.38 17.92 5.76
CA VAL A 72 -26.26 18.76 5.31
C VAL A 72 -25.56 19.43 6.50
N PHE A 73 -26.32 19.89 7.52
CA PHE A 73 -25.70 20.51 8.69
C PHE A 73 -24.84 19.55 9.49
N GLU A 74 -25.27 18.28 9.64
CA GLU A 74 -24.46 17.24 10.27
C GLU A 74 -23.24 16.88 9.41
N ALA A 75 -23.39 16.80 8.09
CA ALA A 75 -22.27 16.55 7.17
C ALA A 75 -21.20 17.64 7.25
N ILE A 76 -21.58 18.92 7.40
CA ILE A 76 -20.66 20.04 7.62
C ILE A 76 -19.88 19.84 8.93
N GLU A 77 -20.55 19.43 10.02
CA GLU A 77 -19.89 19.15 11.30
C GLU A 77 -18.93 17.94 11.21
N LEU A 78 -19.32 16.89 10.48
CA LEU A 78 -18.46 15.72 10.22
C LEU A 78 -17.22 16.09 9.39
N THR A 79 -17.39 16.96 8.36
CA THR A 79 -16.29 17.50 7.57
C THR A 79 -15.32 18.29 8.46
N ARG A 80 -15.85 19.12 9.35
CA ARG A 80 -15.04 19.84 10.35
C ARG A 80 -14.31 18.89 11.30
N ALA A 81 -14.97 17.83 11.74
CA ALA A 81 -14.34 16.82 12.61
C ALA A 81 -13.14 16.12 11.95
N LEU A 82 -13.15 15.97 10.63
CA LEU A 82 -12.00 15.50 9.85
C LEU A 82 -10.89 16.53 9.69
N GLY A 83 -11.03 17.74 10.25
CA GLY A 83 -10.07 18.83 10.06
C GLY A 83 -10.10 19.43 8.65
N LEU A 84 -11.09 19.10 7.83
CA LEU A 84 -11.19 19.57 6.46
C LEU A 84 -11.95 20.90 6.37
N HIS A 85 -11.58 21.72 5.38
CA HIS A 85 -12.14 23.05 5.17
C HIS A 85 -13.09 23.12 3.95
N TYR A 86 -13.34 22.01 3.25
CA TYR A 86 -14.18 21.98 2.06
C TYR A 86 -15.20 20.86 2.11
N ILE A 87 -16.39 21.12 1.59
CA ILE A 87 -17.45 20.12 1.37
C ILE A 87 -18.08 20.34 -0.01
N GLU A 88 -18.41 19.26 -0.69
CA GLU A 88 -19.28 19.29 -1.86
C GLU A 88 -20.69 18.91 -1.44
N LEU A 89 -21.67 19.70 -1.82
CA LEU A 89 -23.08 19.45 -1.52
C LEU A 89 -23.78 18.82 -2.73
N ASN A 90 -24.75 17.96 -2.45
CA ASN A 90 -25.63 17.40 -3.47
C ASN A 90 -26.95 18.18 -3.48
N LEU A 91 -27.43 18.51 -4.68
CA LEU A 91 -28.81 19.01 -4.82
C LEU A 91 -29.78 17.95 -4.28
N GLU A 92 -30.93 18.42 -3.81
CA GLU A 92 -31.99 17.63 -3.18
C GLU A 92 -31.63 17.04 -1.79
N ALA A 93 -30.41 17.27 -1.28
CA ALA A 93 -30.03 16.85 0.05
C ALA A 93 -30.82 17.61 1.14
N LYS A 94 -31.31 16.92 2.17
CA LYS A 94 -32.01 17.52 3.30
C LYS A 94 -31.06 18.41 4.12
N ILE A 95 -31.44 19.65 4.33
CA ILE A 95 -30.55 20.67 4.92
C ILE A 95 -30.33 20.46 6.41
N CYS A 96 -31.41 20.34 7.18
CA CYS A 96 -31.36 20.14 8.62
C CYS A 96 -32.59 19.36 9.10
N ALA A 97 -32.59 18.96 10.38
CA ALA A 97 -33.67 18.19 10.96
C ALA A 97 -34.97 19.00 11.11
N GLU A 98 -34.83 20.32 11.31
CA GLU A 98 -35.93 21.25 11.61
C GLU A 98 -36.63 21.80 10.38
N SER A 99 -36.15 21.46 9.16
CA SER A 99 -36.73 21.92 7.90
C SER A 99 -36.89 20.79 6.91
N ASP A 100 -37.93 20.83 6.10
CA ASP A 100 -38.12 19.93 4.96
C ASP A 100 -37.50 20.44 3.66
N GLU A 101 -36.90 21.64 3.69
CA GLU A 101 -36.21 22.18 2.54
C GLU A 101 -34.94 21.39 2.21
N THR A 102 -34.66 21.29 0.93
CA THR A 102 -33.46 20.62 0.39
C THR A 102 -32.56 21.61 -0.33
N ILE A 103 -31.31 21.25 -0.52
CA ILE A 103 -30.36 22.02 -1.33
C ILE A 103 -30.90 22.14 -2.76
N GLY A 104 -31.06 23.35 -3.28
CA GLY A 104 -31.50 23.55 -4.65
C GLY A 104 -32.10 24.91 -4.91
N VAL A 105 -32.63 25.09 -6.14
CA VAL A 105 -33.21 26.36 -6.61
C VAL A 105 -34.40 26.80 -5.75
N GLY A 106 -35.10 25.86 -5.14
CA GLY A 106 -36.25 26.15 -4.25
C GLY A 106 -35.91 26.60 -2.83
N MET A 107 -34.64 26.71 -2.45
CA MET A 107 -34.25 27.16 -1.10
C MET A 107 -34.77 28.57 -0.83
N SER A 108 -35.41 28.74 0.34
CA SER A 108 -35.77 30.07 0.85
C SER A 108 -34.52 30.90 1.20
N GLN A 109 -34.66 32.23 1.20
CA GLN A 109 -33.54 33.11 1.57
C GLN A 109 -33.09 32.86 3.02
N GLU A 110 -34.02 32.54 3.91
CA GLU A 110 -33.73 32.18 5.30
C GLU A 110 -32.82 30.96 5.39
N ILE A 111 -33.10 29.91 4.62
CA ILE A 111 -32.32 28.69 4.59
C ILE A 111 -30.96 28.92 3.96
N LYS A 112 -30.84 29.71 2.89
CA LYS A 112 -29.55 30.09 2.31
C LYS A 112 -28.65 30.77 3.35
N GLU A 113 -29.18 31.71 4.12
CA GLU A 113 -28.42 32.39 5.17
C GLU A 113 -28.05 31.46 6.33
N LYS A 114 -28.95 30.56 6.74
CA LYS A 114 -28.64 29.51 7.74
C LYS A 114 -27.51 28.63 7.25
N LEU A 115 -27.53 28.19 6.00
CA LEU A 115 -26.48 27.37 5.41
C LEU A 115 -25.13 28.13 5.38
N LYS A 116 -25.08 29.35 4.89
CA LYS A 116 -23.88 30.19 4.90
C LYS A 116 -23.33 30.34 6.32
N LYS A 117 -24.19 30.62 7.28
CA LYS A 117 -23.84 30.74 8.70
C LYS A 117 -23.25 29.42 9.25
N LYS A 118 -23.91 28.30 8.98
CA LYS A 118 -23.44 26.96 9.43
C LYS A 118 -22.06 26.62 8.87
N LEU A 119 -21.83 26.89 7.59
CA LEU A 119 -20.53 26.72 6.95
C LEU A 119 -19.46 27.59 7.64
N ALA A 120 -19.74 28.88 7.84
CA ALA A 120 -18.82 29.82 8.46
C ALA A 120 -18.49 29.45 9.92
N GLU A 121 -19.48 29.08 10.73
CA GLU A 121 -19.29 28.65 12.12
C GLU A 121 -18.40 27.41 12.27
N ASN A 122 -18.39 26.54 11.26
CA ASN A 122 -17.54 25.36 11.22
C ASN A 122 -16.20 25.59 10.48
N GLY A 123 -15.96 26.76 9.90
CA GLY A 123 -14.78 27.01 9.09
C GLY A 123 -14.71 26.15 7.82
N VAL A 124 -15.87 25.70 7.33
CA VAL A 124 -16.01 24.88 6.12
C VAL A 124 -16.55 25.73 4.98
N ARG A 125 -16.07 25.52 3.77
CA ARG A 125 -16.53 26.17 2.55
C ARG A 125 -17.17 25.14 1.63
N CYS A 126 -18.21 25.55 0.93
CA CYS A 126 -18.76 24.80 -0.19
C CYS A 126 -18.42 25.57 -1.47
N GLU A 127 -17.55 25.00 -2.30
CA GLU A 127 -17.16 25.60 -3.58
C GLU A 127 -17.68 24.79 -4.77
N THR A 128 -18.20 23.59 -4.52
CA THR A 128 -18.74 22.69 -5.53
C THR A 128 -20.10 22.15 -5.11
N ALA A 129 -21.00 21.99 -6.08
CA ALA A 129 -22.29 21.34 -5.88
C ALA A 129 -22.52 20.31 -6.98
N TYR A 130 -22.74 19.06 -6.57
CA TYR A 130 -23.12 17.98 -7.47
C TYR A 130 -24.61 18.04 -7.78
N CYS A 131 -24.95 17.93 -9.05
CA CYS A 131 -26.33 17.86 -9.50
C CYS A 131 -26.53 16.83 -10.61
N TRP A 132 -27.64 16.13 -10.55
CA TRP A 132 -28.18 15.36 -11.66
C TRP A 132 -28.91 16.27 -12.64
N MET A 133 -28.70 16.09 -13.95
CA MET A 133 -29.37 16.85 -15.00
C MET A 133 -30.06 15.90 -15.98
N ASP A 134 -31.37 16.14 -16.22
CA ASP A 134 -32.18 15.33 -17.13
C ASP A 134 -31.91 15.58 -18.63
N GLY A 135 -30.98 16.49 -18.93
CA GLY A 135 -30.58 16.85 -20.29
C GLY A 135 -31.59 17.72 -21.05
N SER A 136 -32.76 18.02 -20.48
CA SER A 136 -33.75 18.90 -21.12
C SER A 136 -33.32 20.36 -21.20
N GLY A 137 -32.40 20.76 -20.31
CA GLY A 137 -31.96 22.14 -20.12
C GLY A 137 -32.96 23.00 -19.35
N ASN A 138 -34.10 22.46 -18.95
CA ASN A 138 -35.10 23.17 -18.17
C ASN A 138 -34.53 23.51 -16.79
N GLY A 139 -34.73 24.78 -16.33
CA GLY A 139 -34.25 25.23 -15.03
C GLY A 139 -32.72 25.39 -14.92
N PHE A 140 -31.94 25.11 -15.96
CA PHE A 140 -30.48 25.21 -15.90
C PHE A 140 -30.03 26.67 -15.61
N GLU A 141 -30.63 27.66 -16.22
CA GLU A 141 -30.26 29.05 -15.94
C GLU A 141 -30.57 29.46 -14.48
N ASP A 142 -31.63 28.92 -13.88
CA ASP A 142 -31.95 29.19 -12.46
C ASP A 142 -30.97 28.45 -11.53
N LEU A 143 -30.54 27.27 -11.88
CA LEU A 143 -29.44 26.58 -11.19
C LEU A 143 -28.14 27.39 -11.27
N VAL A 144 -27.78 27.93 -12.44
CA VAL A 144 -26.57 28.73 -12.62
C VAL A 144 -26.66 30.02 -11.78
N LYS A 145 -27.83 30.67 -11.70
CA LYS A 145 -28.04 31.85 -10.82
C LYS A 145 -27.85 31.49 -9.35
N LEU A 146 -28.39 30.33 -8.90
CA LEU A 146 -28.18 29.85 -7.55
C LEU A 146 -26.69 29.60 -7.28
N CYS A 147 -26.01 28.90 -8.18
CA CYS A 147 -24.59 28.62 -8.05
C CYS A 147 -23.75 29.91 -8.01
N LYS A 148 -24.12 30.90 -8.81
CA LYS A 148 -23.51 32.25 -8.74
C LYS A 148 -23.69 32.92 -7.38
N GLU A 149 -24.90 32.87 -6.81
CA GLU A 149 -25.21 33.42 -5.50
C GLU A 149 -24.45 32.73 -4.37
N MET A 150 -24.32 31.41 -4.48
CA MET A 150 -23.69 30.57 -3.45
C MET A 150 -22.18 30.43 -3.63
N GLY A 151 -21.64 30.83 -4.78
CA GLY A 151 -20.21 30.66 -5.11
C GLY A 151 -19.81 29.24 -5.48
N TRP A 152 -20.71 28.44 -6.05
CA TRP A 152 -20.50 27.04 -6.39
C TRP A 152 -20.10 26.82 -7.85
N MET A 153 -19.16 25.92 -8.06
CA MET A 153 -18.93 25.28 -9.35
C MET A 153 -19.88 24.08 -9.46
N ILE A 154 -20.48 23.88 -10.63
CA ILE A 154 -21.40 22.78 -10.91
C ILE A 154 -20.57 21.53 -11.24
N VAL A 155 -20.83 20.42 -10.56
CA VAL A 155 -20.30 19.09 -10.88
C VAL A 155 -21.46 18.23 -11.36
N THR A 156 -21.39 17.70 -12.59
CA THR A 156 -22.53 17.00 -13.21
C THR A 156 -22.09 16.09 -14.33
N ASP A 157 -22.97 15.15 -14.72
CA ASP A 157 -22.87 14.33 -15.93
C ASP A 157 -24.12 14.51 -16.80
N PRO A 158 -24.26 15.66 -17.50
CA PRO A 158 -25.46 15.94 -18.27
C PRO A 158 -25.67 14.93 -19.40
N ILE A 159 -26.92 14.67 -19.77
CA ILE A 159 -27.23 13.79 -20.90
C ILE A 159 -26.65 14.37 -22.19
N ARG A 160 -25.84 13.59 -22.90
CA ARG A 160 -25.22 14.00 -24.17
C ARG A 160 -26.24 14.09 -25.33
N THR A 161 -25.89 14.86 -26.37
CA THR A 161 -26.73 15.08 -27.56
C THR A 161 -27.10 13.79 -28.28
N ASP A 162 -26.22 12.80 -28.36
CA ASP A 162 -26.48 11.49 -28.95
C ASP A 162 -27.51 10.66 -28.18
N ARG A 163 -27.88 11.09 -26.97
CA ARG A 163 -28.91 10.53 -26.11
C ARG A 163 -30.10 11.49 -25.89
N GLY A 164 -30.19 12.54 -26.67
CA GLY A 164 -31.26 13.53 -26.62
C GLY A 164 -31.06 14.69 -25.66
N GLY A 165 -29.88 14.85 -25.09
CA GLY A 165 -29.53 16.02 -24.25
C GLY A 165 -29.23 17.27 -25.06
N LYS A 166 -29.06 18.38 -24.38
CA LYS A 166 -28.63 19.66 -24.97
C LYS A 166 -27.18 19.62 -25.40
N PRO A 167 -26.78 20.34 -26.47
CA PRO A 167 -25.38 20.48 -26.84
C PRO A 167 -24.62 21.28 -25.76
N VAL A 168 -23.31 21.07 -25.68
CA VAL A 168 -22.46 21.77 -24.69
C VAL A 168 -22.51 23.28 -24.86
N ASP A 169 -22.65 23.77 -26.11
CA ASP A 169 -22.81 25.21 -26.41
C ASP A 169 -23.97 25.85 -25.63
N PHE A 170 -25.07 25.12 -25.45
CA PHE A 170 -26.22 25.59 -24.67
C PHE A 170 -25.84 25.85 -23.20
N TYR A 171 -25.06 24.96 -22.61
CA TYR A 171 -24.60 25.12 -21.23
C TYR A 171 -23.55 26.24 -21.13
N GLU A 172 -22.58 26.25 -22.04
CA GLU A 172 -21.48 27.21 -22.06
C GLU A 172 -22.00 28.67 -22.19
N GLU A 173 -22.94 28.92 -23.07
CA GLU A 173 -23.55 30.23 -23.24
C GLU A 173 -24.15 30.80 -21.92
N ILE A 174 -24.87 29.96 -21.19
CA ILE A 174 -25.46 30.36 -19.90
C ILE A 174 -24.38 30.51 -18.82
N LEU A 175 -23.41 29.61 -18.76
CA LEU A 175 -22.31 29.67 -17.80
C LEU A 175 -21.47 30.92 -17.99
N ASP A 176 -21.16 31.27 -19.24
CA ASP A 176 -20.39 32.50 -19.58
C ASP A 176 -21.16 33.77 -19.20
N LYS A 177 -22.47 33.78 -19.43
CA LYS A 177 -23.32 34.92 -19.04
C LYS A 177 -23.23 35.25 -17.55
N TYR A 178 -23.10 34.21 -16.69
CA TYR A 178 -23.07 34.38 -15.23
C TYR A 178 -21.68 34.24 -14.62
N GLY A 179 -20.67 33.81 -15.38
CA GLY A 179 -19.31 33.52 -14.91
C GLY A 179 -19.28 32.35 -13.89
N VAL A 180 -20.07 31.31 -14.13
CA VAL A 180 -20.14 30.12 -13.30
C VAL A 180 -19.41 28.99 -14.00
N LYS A 181 -18.66 28.20 -13.27
CA LYS A 181 -17.93 27.03 -13.80
C LYS A 181 -18.74 25.76 -13.68
N MET A 182 -18.58 24.87 -14.67
CA MET A 182 -19.15 23.54 -14.66
C MET A 182 -18.08 22.52 -15.09
N VAL A 183 -18.05 21.37 -14.44
CA VAL A 183 -17.19 20.24 -14.80
C VAL A 183 -18.02 19.01 -15.08
N PHE A 184 -17.63 18.27 -16.11
CA PHE A 184 -18.24 17.00 -16.46
C PHE A 184 -17.54 15.90 -15.67
N THR A 185 -18.32 15.16 -14.87
CA THR A 185 -17.84 14.01 -14.11
C THR A 185 -18.32 12.71 -14.74
N ASN A 186 -17.64 11.61 -14.40
CA ASN A 186 -18.00 10.29 -14.92
C ASN A 186 -18.76 9.47 -13.88
N HIS A 187 -19.65 8.61 -14.39
CA HIS A 187 -20.38 7.60 -13.63
C HIS A 187 -20.23 6.24 -14.32
N PRO A 188 -20.64 5.11 -13.67
CA PRO A 188 -20.51 3.79 -14.25
C PRO A 188 -21.12 3.66 -15.64
N LYS A 189 -20.61 2.72 -16.40
CA LYS A 189 -21.07 2.37 -17.76
C LYS A 189 -22.60 2.38 -17.86
N ARG A 190 -23.11 3.15 -18.79
CA ARG A 190 -24.47 3.58 -19.12
C ARG A 190 -24.78 5.05 -18.76
N ALA A 191 -24.03 5.69 -17.89
CA ALA A 191 -24.08 7.13 -17.72
C ALA A 191 -23.60 7.87 -18.98
N ALA A 192 -23.79 9.18 -19.05
CA ALA A 192 -23.46 9.95 -20.23
C ALA A 192 -21.95 10.02 -20.48
N TYR A 193 -21.17 10.17 -19.43
CA TYR A 193 -19.70 10.37 -19.48
C TYR A 193 -18.91 9.20 -18.89
N TRP A 194 -19.39 7.95 -19.03
CA TRP A 194 -18.67 6.77 -18.57
C TRP A 194 -17.33 6.53 -19.30
N ASN A 195 -17.24 6.97 -20.56
CA ASN A 195 -16.03 6.86 -21.37
C ASN A 195 -15.28 8.20 -21.35
N PRO A 196 -14.00 8.21 -20.98
CA PRO A 196 -13.21 9.45 -20.89
C PRO A 196 -13.09 10.18 -22.24
N ASP A 197 -13.21 9.50 -23.37
CA ASP A 197 -13.20 10.13 -24.70
C ASP A 197 -14.33 11.14 -24.86
N PHE A 198 -15.50 10.85 -24.29
CA PHE A 198 -16.65 11.75 -24.35
C PHE A 198 -16.40 13.07 -23.61
N THR A 199 -15.73 13.00 -22.45
CA THR A 199 -15.32 14.22 -21.72
C THR A 199 -14.31 15.03 -22.53
N VAL A 200 -13.31 14.37 -23.15
CA VAL A 200 -12.34 15.05 -24.02
C VAL A 200 -13.04 15.71 -25.20
N GLU A 201 -13.93 14.99 -25.90
CA GLU A 201 -14.68 15.46 -27.05
C GLU A 201 -15.50 16.71 -26.74
N ASP A 202 -16.18 16.70 -25.57
CA ASP A 202 -17.11 17.77 -25.18
C ASP A 202 -16.45 18.95 -24.48
N THR A 203 -15.20 18.79 -23.95
CA THR A 203 -14.53 19.86 -23.19
C THR A 203 -13.32 20.47 -23.91
N LYS A 204 -12.64 19.73 -24.78
CA LYS A 204 -11.45 20.19 -25.51
C LYS A 204 -11.76 21.46 -26.32
N GLY A 205 -10.96 22.52 -26.15
CA GLY A 205 -11.11 23.78 -26.88
C GLY A 205 -12.23 24.71 -26.37
N ARG A 206 -13.01 24.29 -25.36
CA ARG A 206 -14.05 25.13 -24.73
C ARG A 206 -13.46 26.26 -23.86
N GLY A 207 -14.28 27.21 -23.48
CA GLY A 207 -13.92 28.30 -22.57
C GLY A 207 -13.54 27.82 -21.15
N GLU A 208 -13.17 28.79 -20.31
CA GLU A 208 -12.71 28.49 -18.93
C GLU A 208 -13.82 27.98 -18.01
N ASN A 209 -15.08 28.24 -18.36
CA ASN A 209 -16.24 27.85 -17.56
C ASN A 209 -16.65 26.38 -17.77
N ILE A 210 -16.10 25.70 -18.79
CA ILE A 210 -16.26 24.28 -19.02
C ILE A 210 -14.98 23.53 -18.66
N GLY A 211 -15.09 22.53 -17.79
CA GLY A 211 -13.96 21.70 -17.33
C GLY A 211 -14.30 20.23 -17.22
N ALA A 212 -13.36 19.47 -16.75
CA ALA A 212 -13.46 18.02 -16.52
C ALA A 212 -13.22 17.68 -15.05
N SER A 213 -13.96 16.70 -14.59
CA SER A 213 -13.78 16.00 -13.32
C SER A 213 -13.39 14.55 -13.55
N ILE A 214 -12.71 13.95 -12.59
CA ILE A 214 -12.40 12.53 -12.57
C ILE A 214 -12.98 11.91 -11.30
N ASP A 215 -13.99 11.05 -11.43
CA ASP A 215 -14.26 10.06 -10.40
C ASP A 215 -13.33 8.86 -10.63
N VAL A 216 -12.31 8.75 -9.77
CA VAL A 216 -11.29 7.71 -9.89
C VAL A 216 -11.90 6.33 -9.75
N GLY A 217 -12.81 6.14 -8.78
CA GLY A 217 -13.44 4.84 -8.50
C GLY A 217 -14.32 4.35 -9.64
N HIS A 218 -15.11 5.23 -10.25
CA HIS A 218 -15.98 4.84 -11.34
C HIS A 218 -15.20 4.48 -12.60
N TYR A 219 -14.19 5.26 -13.01
CA TYR A 219 -13.34 4.88 -14.14
C TYR A 219 -12.66 3.54 -13.91
N MET A 220 -12.11 3.32 -12.72
CA MET A 220 -11.43 2.06 -12.40
C MET A 220 -12.38 0.86 -12.42
N ARG A 221 -13.62 1.01 -11.91
CA ARG A 221 -14.64 -0.05 -11.98
C ARG A 221 -15.07 -0.39 -13.39
N ASP A 222 -14.96 0.57 -14.29
CA ASP A 222 -15.23 0.37 -15.74
C ASP A 222 -14.00 -0.12 -16.53
N GLY A 223 -12.87 -0.32 -15.83
CA GLY A 223 -11.63 -0.88 -16.40
C GLY A 223 -10.70 0.15 -17.02
N PHE A 224 -10.92 1.45 -16.78
CA PHE A 224 -10.02 2.51 -17.22
C PHE A 224 -8.94 2.82 -16.17
N ASP A 225 -7.79 3.27 -16.62
CA ASP A 225 -6.75 3.81 -15.75
C ASP A 225 -6.99 5.31 -15.49
N ALA A 226 -7.38 5.65 -14.27
CA ALA A 226 -7.66 7.03 -13.89
C ALA A 226 -6.43 7.95 -13.98
N TYR A 227 -5.22 7.40 -13.81
CA TYR A 227 -3.98 8.15 -13.98
C TYR A 227 -3.75 8.56 -15.44
N GLU A 228 -3.95 7.65 -16.40
CA GLU A 228 -3.85 8.00 -17.83
C GLU A 228 -4.90 9.03 -18.24
N ILE A 229 -6.11 8.94 -17.68
CA ILE A 229 -7.15 9.95 -17.89
C ILE A 229 -6.73 11.30 -17.29
N CYS A 230 -6.12 11.29 -16.12
CA CYS A 230 -5.61 12.50 -15.47
C CYS A 230 -4.62 13.23 -16.39
N LYS A 231 -3.64 12.53 -16.96
CA LYS A 231 -2.68 13.12 -17.92
C LYS A 231 -3.39 13.74 -19.13
N ARG A 232 -4.33 13.02 -19.72
CA ARG A 232 -5.10 13.50 -20.89
C ARG A 232 -5.90 14.78 -20.57
N TYR A 233 -6.53 14.86 -19.39
CA TYR A 233 -7.30 16.04 -19.01
C TYR A 233 -6.43 17.23 -18.63
N ILE A 234 -5.21 16.98 -18.12
CA ILE A 234 -4.17 18.01 -17.94
C ILE A 234 -3.70 18.53 -19.30
N GLU A 235 -3.38 17.64 -20.25
CA GLU A 235 -2.91 17.99 -21.59
C GLU A 235 -3.88 18.91 -22.34
N ILE A 236 -5.18 18.66 -22.25
CA ILE A 236 -6.20 19.53 -22.85
C ILE A 236 -6.54 20.77 -21.99
N GLY A 237 -5.92 20.94 -20.81
CA GLY A 237 -6.10 22.09 -19.92
C GLY A 237 -7.46 22.15 -19.21
N LYS A 238 -8.16 21.03 -19.05
CA LYS A 238 -9.55 20.99 -18.56
C LYS A 238 -9.74 20.41 -17.17
N LEU A 239 -8.76 19.75 -16.59
CA LEU A 239 -8.88 19.15 -15.27
C LEU A 239 -9.06 20.21 -14.19
N ARG A 240 -10.14 20.11 -13.41
CA ARG A 240 -10.50 21.05 -12.34
C ARG A 240 -10.88 20.38 -11.02
N HIS A 241 -11.38 19.14 -11.09
CA HIS A 241 -12.07 18.51 -9.98
C HIS A 241 -11.84 16.99 -9.96
N PHE A 242 -11.88 16.43 -8.75
CA PHE A 242 -11.86 14.98 -8.53
C PHE A 242 -12.92 14.56 -7.51
N HIS A 243 -13.58 13.45 -7.76
CA HIS A 243 -14.05 12.56 -6.72
C HIS A 243 -12.94 11.54 -6.44
N MET A 244 -12.28 11.74 -5.31
CA MET A 244 -11.12 10.95 -4.90
C MET A 244 -11.58 9.66 -4.23
N ARG A 245 -11.39 8.57 -4.93
CA ARG A 245 -11.71 7.21 -4.48
C ARG A 245 -10.53 6.30 -4.78
N ASP A 246 -10.38 5.24 -4.03
CA ASP A 246 -9.46 4.14 -4.35
C ASP A 246 -10.21 2.82 -4.26
N VAL A 247 -9.89 1.84 -5.07
CA VAL A 247 -10.66 0.61 -5.15
C VAL A 247 -9.78 -0.63 -5.16
N THR A 248 -10.32 -1.72 -4.62
CA THR A 248 -9.61 -3.00 -4.52
C THR A 248 -9.34 -3.66 -5.86
N LEU A 249 -10.20 -3.46 -6.86
CA LEU A 249 -10.18 -4.16 -8.16
C LEU A 249 -10.53 -3.21 -9.30
N LEU A 250 -9.92 -3.42 -10.47
CA LEU A 250 -10.24 -2.74 -11.74
C LEU A 250 -11.44 -3.40 -12.42
N GLN A 251 -12.54 -3.56 -11.74
CA GLN A 251 -13.75 -4.21 -12.24
C GLN A 251 -14.95 -3.71 -11.46
N LYS A 252 -16.15 -3.90 -12.01
CA LYS A 252 -17.43 -3.50 -11.43
C LYS A 252 -17.63 -3.87 -9.94
N ARG A 253 -16.95 -4.90 -9.45
CA ARG A 253 -17.01 -5.35 -8.04
C ARG A 253 -15.92 -4.74 -7.15
N GLY A 254 -15.11 -3.81 -7.65
CA GLY A 254 -14.12 -3.11 -6.82
C GLY A 254 -14.79 -2.34 -5.70
N LEU A 255 -14.38 -2.59 -4.45
CA LEU A 255 -14.89 -1.91 -3.26
C LEU A 255 -14.02 -0.69 -2.98
N ASP A 256 -14.62 0.38 -2.47
CA ASP A 256 -13.86 1.53 -2.00
C ASP A 256 -13.01 1.15 -0.79
N VAL A 257 -11.78 1.64 -0.79
CA VAL A 257 -10.80 1.47 0.28
C VAL A 257 -10.13 2.82 0.59
N PRO A 258 -9.47 2.98 1.74
CA PRO A 258 -8.71 4.20 2.01
C PRO A 258 -7.72 4.50 0.90
N LEU A 259 -7.55 5.79 0.57
CA LEU A 259 -6.64 6.23 -0.48
C LEU A 259 -5.22 5.69 -0.26
N GLY A 260 -4.57 5.29 -1.34
CA GLY A 260 -3.23 4.72 -1.35
C GLY A 260 -3.15 3.25 -0.96
N THR A 261 -4.29 2.60 -0.64
CA THR A 261 -4.33 1.17 -0.29
C THR A 261 -4.95 0.30 -1.39
N GLY A 262 -5.48 0.91 -2.43
CA GLY A 262 -6.11 0.25 -3.58
C GLY A 262 -5.25 0.25 -4.83
N LYS A 263 -5.91 0.19 -5.98
CA LYS A 263 -5.30 0.15 -7.31
C LYS A 263 -5.41 1.46 -8.10
N GLY A 264 -5.81 2.57 -7.45
CA GLY A 264 -6.11 3.87 -8.06
C GLY A 264 -4.92 4.67 -8.54
N ARG A 265 -3.69 4.17 -8.39
CA ARG A 265 -2.48 4.91 -8.74
C ARG A 265 -2.46 6.35 -8.18
N ILE A 266 -2.99 6.50 -6.95
CA ILE A 266 -3.14 7.80 -6.28
C ILE A 266 -1.79 8.54 -6.13
N PRO A 267 -0.67 7.86 -5.78
CA PRO A 267 0.65 8.50 -5.75
C PRO A 267 1.04 9.16 -7.07
N GLU A 268 0.81 8.48 -8.18
CA GLU A 268 1.15 8.96 -9.52
C GLU A 268 0.27 10.14 -9.94
N ILE A 269 -1.03 10.09 -9.63
CA ILE A 269 -1.94 11.21 -9.84
C ILE A 269 -1.42 12.43 -9.09
N PHE A 270 -1.11 12.31 -7.79
CA PHE A 270 -0.64 13.42 -6.96
C PHE A 270 0.68 14.01 -7.46
N ARG A 271 1.65 13.17 -7.87
CA ARG A 271 2.91 13.63 -8.45
C ARG A 271 2.69 14.42 -9.73
N THR A 272 1.87 13.89 -10.63
CA THR A 272 1.56 14.54 -11.90
C THR A 272 0.84 15.89 -11.69
N LEU A 273 -0.09 15.98 -10.74
CA LEU A 273 -0.72 17.26 -10.40
C LEU A 273 0.29 18.26 -9.87
N ASN A 274 1.24 17.83 -9.02
CA ASN A 274 2.30 18.69 -8.49
C ASN A 274 3.28 19.13 -9.59
N GLU A 275 3.73 18.23 -10.44
CA GLU A 275 4.65 18.49 -11.56
C GLU A 275 4.06 19.52 -12.55
N HIS A 276 2.79 19.38 -12.89
CA HIS A 276 2.08 20.28 -13.78
C HIS A 276 1.46 21.50 -13.08
N GLN A 277 1.70 21.68 -11.78
CA GLN A 277 1.18 22.78 -10.96
C GLN A 277 -0.36 22.93 -11.02
N ILE A 278 -1.07 21.80 -11.19
CA ILE A 278 -2.53 21.77 -11.20
C ILE A 278 -3.04 21.94 -9.77
N LYS A 279 -4.05 22.80 -9.59
CA LYS A 279 -4.67 23.12 -8.29
C LYS A 279 -6.14 22.70 -8.29
N PRO A 280 -6.44 21.41 -8.22
CA PRO A 280 -7.81 20.90 -8.31
C PRO A 280 -8.58 21.08 -7.00
N VAL A 281 -9.90 20.94 -7.10
CA VAL A 281 -10.75 20.59 -5.97
C VAL A 281 -10.79 19.07 -5.88
N MET A 282 -10.36 18.50 -4.75
CA MET A 282 -10.31 17.06 -4.47
C MET A 282 -11.35 16.71 -3.43
N ILE A 283 -12.37 16.02 -3.83
CA ILE A 283 -13.50 15.67 -2.96
C ILE A 283 -13.44 14.16 -2.68
N LEU A 284 -13.23 13.82 -1.42
CA LEU A 284 -13.28 12.43 -0.95
C LEU A 284 -14.69 11.90 -1.06
N GLU A 285 -14.85 10.77 -1.72
CA GLU A 285 -16.10 10.04 -1.80
C GLU A 285 -15.88 8.59 -1.39
N TYR A 286 -16.78 8.06 -0.55
CA TYR A 286 -16.72 6.70 -0.04
C TYR A 286 -18.13 6.12 0.06
N GLU A 287 -18.39 5.04 -0.66
CA GLU A 287 -19.72 4.44 -0.81
C GLU A 287 -19.83 3.01 -0.26
N HIS A 288 -18.73 2.45 0.27
CA HIS A 288 -18.75 1.06 0.72
C HIS A 288 -19.52 0.86 2.02
N ASP A 289 -19.42 1.81 2.96
CA ASP A 289 -20.10 1.75 4.26
C ASP A 289 -20.65 3.13 4.65
N PHE A 290 -21.87 3.41 4.25
CA PHE A 290 -22.56 4.66 4.57
C PHE A 290 -22.95 4.81 6.05
N ASP A 291 -23.00 3.71 6.80
CA ASP A 291 -23.32 3.74 8.21
C ASP A 291 -22.09 4.15 9.05
N ASN A 292 -20.87 3.90 8.54
CA ASN A 292 -19.64 4.22 9.26
C ASN A 292 -18.47 4.61 8.34
N PRO A 293 -18.55 5.72 7.57
CA PRO A 293 -17.49 6.11 6.65
C PRO A 293 -16.24 6.71 7.33
N MET A 294 -16.39 7.21 8.58
CA MET A 294 -15.35 7.99 9.27
C MET A 294 -13.99 7.29 9.39
N PRO A 295 -13.86 6.00 9.74
CA PRO A 295 -12.56 5.34 9.83
C PRO A 295 -11.78 5.34 8.51
N TYR A 296 -12.47 5.25 7.39
CA TYR A 296 -11.88 5.29 6.04
C TYR A 296 -11.48 6.69 5.65
N LEU A 297 -12.33 7.68 5.93
CA LEU A 297 -12.05 9.09 5.69
C LEU A 297 -10.84 9.58 6.50
N ILE A 298 -10.75 9.21 7.80
CA ILE A 298 -9.59 9.52 8.64
C ILE A 298 -8.28 9.02 8.01
N LYS A 299 -8.25 7.76 7.57
CA LYS A 299 -7.07 7.18 6.91
C LYS A 299 -6.73 7.91 5.61
N SER A 300 -7.74 8.23 4.80
CA SER A 300 -7.55 8.94 3.52
C SER A 300 -7.05 10.37 3.72
N VAL A 301 -7.58 11.10 4.70
CA VAL A 301 -7.13 12.45 5.06
C VAL A 301 -5.67 12.44 5.51
N ASN A 302 -5.30 11.53 6.42
CA ASN A 302 -3.91 11.40 6.88
C ASN A 302 -2.99 11.05 5.71
N TYR A 303 -3.37 10.09 4.87
CA TYR A 303 -2.60 9.72 3.70
C TYR A 303 -2.35 10.89 2.75
N ILE A 304 -3.38 11.70 2.43
CA ILE A 304 -3.23 12.88 1.59
C ILE A 304 -2.25 13.87 2.22
N ASN A 305 -2.42 14.17 3.51
CA ASN A 305 -1.58 15.14 4.19
C ASN A 305 -0.11 14.72 4.24
N ASP A 306 0.16 13.44 4.54
CA ASP A 306 1.52 12.87 4.62
C ASP A 306 2.17 12.81 3.24
N PHE A 307 1.42 12.42 2.20
CA PHE A 307 1.94 12.42 0.84
C PHE A 307 2.25 13.83 0.33
N CYS A 308 1.40 14.80 0.64
CA CYS A 308 1.65 16.21 0.30
C CYS A 308 2.86 16.80 1.04
N ALA A 309 3.13 16.36 2.28
CA ALA A 309 4.36 16.72 2.99
C ALA A 309 5.60 16.23 2.23
N THR A 310 5.56 15.01 1.71
CA THR A 310 6.63 14.45 0.86
C THR A 310 6.83 15.28 -0.41
N LEU A 311 5.76 15.65 -1.12
CA LEU A 311 5.85 16.50 -2.32
C LEU A 311 6.45 17.87 -2.03
N LEU A 312 6.07 18.49 -0.92
CA LEU A 312 6.64 19.79 -0.50
C LEU A 312 8.13 19.68 -0.18
N GLN A 313 8.55 18.58 0.46
CA GLN A 313 9.97 18.31 0.69
C GLN A 313 10.72 18.13 -0.62
N GLU A 314 10.21 17.30 -1.54
CA GLU A 314 10.81 17.06 -2.86
C GLU A 314 10.95 18.38 -3.66
N ASN A 315 9.93 19.23 -3.65
CA ASN A 315 9.98 20.55 -4.30
C ASN A 315 11.10 21.44 -3.70
N ASN A 316 11.24 21.47 -2.39
CA ASN A 316 12.28 22.22 -1.71
C ASN A 316 13.68 21.65 -2.01
N GLU A 317 13.82 20.33 -2.04
CA GLU A 317 15.08 19.66 -2.34
C GLU A 317 15.51 19.87 -3.78
N LYS A 318 14.58 19.76 -4.73
CA LYS A 318 14.82 20.08 -6.15
C LYS A 318 15.36 21.49 -6.33
N ALA A 319 14.77 22.48 -5.66
CA ALA A 319 15.24 23.86 -5.69
C ALA A 319 16.65 24.05 -5.10
N ARG A 320 17.06 23.21 -4.13
CA ARG A 320 18.34 23.30 -3.41
C ARG A 320 19.45 22.42 -3.99
N LEU A 321 19.13 21.19 -4.42
CA LEU A 321 20.12 20.16 -4.75
C LEU A 321 20.32 19.96 -6.26
N GLY A 322 19.38 20.41 -7.09
CA GLY A 322 19.43 20.31 -8.54
C GLY A 322 18.38 19.43 -9.17
N GLU A 323 18.39 19.39 -10.49
CA GLU A 323 17.42 18.64 -11.29
C GLU A 323 17.66 17.13 -11.23
N PRO A 324 16.59 16.33 -11.34
CA PRO A 324 16.69 14.88 -11.51
C PRO A 324 17.47 14.51 -12.80
N ILE A 325 18.13 13.37 -12.75
CA ILE A 325 18.84 12.79 -13.88
C ILE A 325 18.06 11.56 -14.33
N ARG A 326 17.56 11.56 -15.56
CA ARG A 326 16.87 10.40 -16.15
C ARG A 326 17.85 9.57 -16.96
N LEU A 327 17.75 8.26 -16.78
CA LEU A 327 18.52 7.23 -17.47
C LEU A 327 17.53 6.45 -18.33
N TYR A 328 17.37 6.86 -19.57
CA TYR A 328 16.38 6.28 -20.48
C TYR A 328 16.75 4.85 -20.91
N ALA A 329 15.76 4.06 -21.28
CA ALA A 329 15.95 2.70 -21.78
C ALA A 329 16.89 2.66 -23.01
N SER A 330 16.80 3.68 -23.88
CA SER A 330 17.65 3.82 -25.07
C SER A 330 19.15 4.02 -24.77
N GLU A 331 19.49 4.43 -23.55
CA GLU A 331 20.87 4.67 -23.10
C GLU A 331 21.47 3.45 -22.38
N ALA A 332 20.65 2.41 -22.17
CA ALA A 332 21.05 1.23 -21.44
C ALA A 332 21.90 0.27 -22.27
N GLN A 333 22.87 -0.37 -21.60
CA GLN A 333 23.52 -1.58 -22.11
C GLN A 333 22.67 -2.78 -21.69
N LEU A 334 22.15 -3.51 -22.66
CA LEU A 334 21.25 -4.63 -22.45
C LEU A 334 21.98 -5.96 -22.54
N SER A 335 21.62 -6.89 -21.65
CA SER A 335 22.04 -8.28 -21.74
C SER A 335 21.34 -8.98 -22.91
N GLU A 336 21.95 -10.06 -23.40
CA GLU A 336 21.37 -10.89 -24.45
C GLU A 336 19.96 -11.37 -24.10
N GLY A 337 19.04 -11.20 -25.06
CA GLY A 337 17.62 -11.58 -24.94
C GLY A 337 16.69 -10.48 -24.43
N LEU A 338 17.23 -9.36 -23.95
CA LEU A 338 16.44 -8.15 -23.71
C LEU A 338 16.25 -7.37 -25.02
N ASN A 339 15.08 -6.78 -25.21
CA ASN A 339 14.76 -6.03 -26.41
C ASN A 339 14.45 -4.57 -26.06
N LEU A 340 14.96 -3.66 -26.89
CA LEU A 340 14.52 -2.28 -26.90
C LEU A 340 13.36 -2.13 -27.89
N VAL A 341 12.28 -1.52 -27.45
CA VAL A 341 11.11 -1.16 -28.26
C VAL A 341 11.04 0.36 -28.31
N ASP A 342 10.75 0.91 -29.46
CA ASP A 342 10.80 2.34 -29.77
C ASP A 342 12.23 2.95 -29.67
N GLU A 343 12.35 4.27 -29.85
CA GLU A 343 13.63 4.99 -29.91
C GLU A 343 13.62 6.23 -29.01
N GLY A 344 14.81 6.71 -28.64
CA GLY A 344 15.00 7.93 -27.87
C GLY A 344 14.35 7.85 -26.48
N GLU A 345 13.71 8.93 -26.07
CA GLU A 345 13.06 9.02 -24.77
C GLU A 345 11.78 8.16 -24.64
N ALA A 346 11.20 7.74 -25.76
CA ALA A 346 10.05 6.84 -25.78
C ALA A 346 10.41 5.36 -25.67
N ALA A 347 11.69 5.03 -25.77
CA ALA A 347 12.17 3.65 -25.74
C ALA A 347 11.84 2.94 -24.43
N THR A 348 11.54 1.65 -24.53
CA THR A 348 11.24 0.78 -23.38
C THR A 348 11.98 -0.56 -23.52
N ILE A 349 12.41 -1.13 -22.38
CA ILE A 349 13.09 -2.44 -22.34
C ILE A 349 12.06 -3.51 -22.08
N HIS A 350 12.00 -4.52 -22.95
CA HIS A 350 11.06 -5.62 -22.90
C HIS A 350 11.76 -7.00 -22.83
N ASN A 351 10.95 -8.05 -22.67
CA ASN A 351 11.40 -9.45 -22.66
C ASN A 351 12.37 -9.81 -21.54
N TRP A 352 12.29 -9.14 -20.42
CA TRP A 352 13.08 -9.48 -19.25
C TRP A 352 12.55 -10.74 -18.58
N ASN A 353 13.01 -11.89 -19.06
CA ASN A 353 12.50 -13.19 -18.67
C ASN A 353 13.41 -13.97 -17.70
N LYS A 354 14.61 -13.47 -17.45
CA LYS A 354 15.59 -14.12 -16.55
C LYS A 354 16.15 -13.12 -15.56
N PRO A 355 16.06 -13.38 -14.25
CA PRO A 355 16.61 -12.47 -13.24
C PRO A 355 18.09 -12.14 -13.43
N GLN A 356 18.89 -13.05 -13.97
CA GLN A 356 20.33 -12.89 -14.15
C GLN A 356 20.74 -12.06 -15.38
N GLN A 357 19.81 -11.38 -16.05
CA GLN A 357 20.09 -10.48 -17.17
C GLN A 357 20.16 -9.03 -16.67
N PRO A 358 21.36 -8.49 -16.39
CA PRO A 358 21.48 -7.11 -15.92
C PRO A 358 21.14 -6.10 -17.03
N ILE A 359 20.59 -4.97 -16.61
CA ILE A 359 20.45 -3.75 -17.40
C ILE A 359 21.40 -2.71 -16.79
N THR A 360 22.23 -2.07 -17.60
CA THR A 360 23.30 -1.21 -17.09
C THR A 360 23.27 0.16 -17.75
N TRP A 361 23.37 1.21 -16.94
CA TRP A 361 23.57 2.59 -17.40
C TRP A 361 24.88 3.15 -16.87
N THR A 362 25.36 4.21 -17.51
CA THR A 362 26.48 5.02 -17.02
C THR A 362 26.05 6.48 -16.99
N ALA A 363 26.18 7.12 -15.85
CA ALA A 363 25.87 8.53 -15.66
C ALA A 363 27.03 9.29 -15.01
N ASP A 364 27.15 10.57 -15.31
CA ASP A 364 28.07 11.45 -14.60
C ASP A 364 27.36 12.08 -13.41
N LEU A 365 27.64 11.56 -12.21
CA LEU A 365 26.97 11.95 -10.99
C LEU A 365 27.87 12.82 -10.11
N LYS A 366 27.28 13.75 -9.37
CA LYS A 366 27.98 14.47 -8.29
C LYS A 366 27.97 13.64 -7.01
N PRO A 367 28.94 13.85 -6.08
CA PRO A 367 28.85 13.25 -4.76
C PRO A 367 27.57 13.70 -4.03
N GLY A 368 26.89 12.79 -3.38
CA GLY A 368 25.64 13.08 -2.68
C GLY A 368 24.67 11.91 -2.64
N ASN A 369 23.50 12.15 -2.10
CA ASN A 369 22.44 11.16 -2.01
C ASN A 369 21.44 11.36 -3.16
N TYR A 370 20.97 10.24 -3.72
CA TYR A 370 20.02 10.22 -4.83
C TYR A 370 18.89 9.26 -4.51
N GLN A 371 17.65 9.77 -4.44
CA GLN A 371 16.47 8.94 -4.41
C GLN A 371 16.27 8.34 -5.82
N VAL A 372 16.16 7.04 -5.89
CA VAL A 372 16.08 6.29 -7.15
C VAL A 372 14.64 5.92 -7.42
N TRP A 373 14.14 6.37 -8.56
CA TRP A 373 12.81 6.04 -9.06
C TRP A 373 12.91 5.21 -10.32
N MET A 374 12.00 4.28 -10.49
CA MET A 374 11.87 3.46 -11.69
C MET A 374 10.51 3.72 -12.34
N ASN A 375 10.51 4.03 -13.63
CA ASN A 375 9.27 4.07 -14.42
C ASN A 375 9.14 2.75 -15.19
N TYR A 376 8.06 2.02 -14.95
CA TYR A 376 7.91 0.64 -15.37
C TYR A 376 6.45 0.24 -15.58
N THR A 377 6.24 -0.93 -16.23
CA THR A 377 4.96 -1.62 -16.22
C THR A 377 5.14 -3.11 -15.95
N GLN A 378 4.23 -3.69 -15.16
CA GLN A 378 4.14 -5.13 -14.86
C GLN A 378 2.76 -5.47 -14.28
N PRO A 379 1.76 -5.84 -15.08
CA PRO A 379 0.39 -6.10 -14.59
C PRO A 379 0.30 -7.20 -13.53
N ASN A 380 1.18 -8.18 -13.60
CA ASN A 380 1.20 -9.28 -12.63
C ASN A 380 1.77 -8.86 -11.27
N GLY A 381 2.71 -7.91 -11.22
CA GLY A 381 3.39 -7.47 -10.00
C GLY A 381 4.14 -8.58 -9.26
N GLY A 382 4.65 -8.24 -8.08
CA GLY A 382 5.24 -9.23 -7.17
C GLY A 382 6.60 -9.81 -7.58
N SER A 383 7.21 -9.36 -8.67
CA SER A 383 8.64 -9.59 -8.92
C SER A 383 9.48 -8.71 -8.00
N ALA A 384 10.75 -9.06 -7.81
CA ALA A 384 11.69 -8.25 -7.08
C ALA A 384 12.89 -7.88 -7.94
N LEU A 385 13.39 -6.66 -7.73
CA LEU A 385 14.52 -6.07 -8.43
C LEU A 385 15.55 -5.55 -7.44
N SER A 386 16.80 -5.41 -7.88
CA SER A 386 17.78 -4.58 -7.22
C SER A 386 18.42 -3.59 -8.19
N VAL A 387 18.82 -2.43 -7.64
CA VAL A 387 19.65 -1.43 -8.32
C VAL A 387 20.95 -1.28 -7.54
N GLN A 388 22.07 -1.41 -8.23
CA GLN A 388 23.40 -1.33 -7.67
C GLN A 388 24.17 -0.13 -8.25
N ALA A 389 24.81 0.64 -7.40
CA ALA A 389 25.75 1.69 -7.78
C ALA A 389 26.70 1.98 -6.62
N ASP A 390 27.95 2.32 -6.92
CA ASP A 390 28.98 2.73 -5.96
C ASP A 390 29.10 1.79 -4.73
N GLY A 391 29.01 0.46 -4.97
CA GLY A 391 29.11 -0.56 -3.92
C GLY A 391 27.85 -0.76 -3.06
N GLN A 392 26.76 -0.07 -3.37
CA GLN A 392 25.48 -0.20 -2.67
C GLN A 392 24.45 -0.94 -3.52
N GLU A 393 23.47 -1.55 -2.87
CA GLU A 393 22.34 -2.22 -3.50
C GLU A 393 21.02 -1.78 -2.85
N LEU A 394 20.11 -1.30 -3.67
CA LEU A 394 18.70 -1.11 -3.30
C LEU A 394 17.90 -2.30 -3.82
N ALA A 395 17.01 -2.86 -3.02
CA ALA A 395 16.16 -3.97 -3.42
C ALA A 395 14.70 -3.64 -3.12
N THR A 396 13.82 -3.91 -4.10
CA THR A 396 12.40 -3.57 -3.98
C THR A 396 11.50 -4.61 -4.62
N LEU A 397 10.25 -4.63 -4.16
CA LEU A 397 9.15 -5.32 -4.82
C LEU A 397 8.50 -4.41 -5.86
N VAL A 398 8.17 -5.01 -6.99
CA VAL A 398 7.43 -4.36 -8.05
C VAL A 398 5.93 -4.50 -7.80
N ARG A 399 5.23 -3.38 -7.67
CA ARG A 399 3.77 -3.37 -7.56
C ARG A 399 3.13 -3.67 -8.91
N PRO A 400 1.96 -4.34 -8.94
CA PRO A 400 1.26 -4.56 -10.18
C PRO A 400 0.78 -3.23 -10.79
N THR A 401 0.90 -3.10 -12.10
CA THR A 401 0.28 -2.05 -12.90
C THR A 401 -1.07 -2.52 -13.45
N VAL A 402 -1.80 -1.63 -14.13
CA VAL A 402 -3.13 -1.98 -14.70
C VAL A 402 -2.96 -2.88 -15.92
N THR A 403 -2.12 -2.48 -16.86
CA THR A 403 -1.82 -3.22 -18.09
C THR A 403 -0.33 -3.15 -18.40
N TRP A 404 0.12 -3.82 -19.46
CA TRP A 404 1.50 -3.71 -19.99
C TRP A 404 1.79 -2.38 -20.69
N TYR A 405 0.81 -1.49 -20.81
CA TYR A 405 0.94 -0.19 -21.47
C TYR A 405 0.87 0.98 -20.50
N ASP A 406 0.54 0.72 -19.23
CA ASP A 406 0.35 1.74 -18.21
C ASP A 406 1.60 1.84 -17.33
N TYR A 407 2.55 2.66 -17.74
CA TYR A 407 3.79 2.88 -16.99
C TYR A 407 3.52 3.67 -15.70
N THR A 408 4.07 3.19 -14.61
CA THR A 408 3.97 3.81 -13.28
C THR A 408 5.36 4.03 -12.68
N ARG A 409 5.42 4.72 -11.57
CA ARG A 409 6.65 5.08 -10.88
C ARG A 409 6.77 4.36 -9.55
N ALA A 410 7.92 3.71 -9.29
CA ALA A 410 8.24 3.08 -8.00
C ALA A 410 9.46 3.74 -7.35
N ASP A 411 9.38 3.97 -6.06
CA ASP A 411 10.51 4.35 -5.22
C ASP A 411 11.35 3.11 -4.89
N LEU A 412 12.63 3.16 -5.22
CA LEU A 412 13.58 2.07 -4.96
C LEU A 412 14.43 2.31 -3.71
N GLY A 413 14.38 3.53 -3.14
CA GLY A 413 15.22 3.96 -2.03
C GLY A 413 16.28 4.97 -2.42
N VAL A 414 17.23 5.24 -1.53
CA VAL A 414 18.26 6.28 -1.68
C VAL A 414 19.65 5.66 -1.77
N LEU A 415 20.34 5.93 -2.89
CA LEU A 415 21.77 5.62 -3.10
C LEU A 415 22.63 6.77 -2.61
N HIS A 416 23.79 6.45 -2.06
CA HIS A 416 24.86 7.41 -1.76
C HIS A 416 26.00 7.27 -2.77
N ILE A 417 26.33 8.33 -3.48
CA ILE A 417 27.47 8.40 -4.40
C ILE A 417 28.60 9.13 -3.69
N ALA A 418 29.64 8.39 -3.35
CA ALA A 418 30.73 8.92 -2.52
C ALA A 418 31.67 9.86 -3.31
N ASN A 419 32.09 9.46 -4.52
CA ASN A 419 33.17 10.13 -5.22
C ASN A 419 32.71 10.93 -6.45
N GLY A 420 31.52 10.69 -6.94
CA GLY A 420 31.01 11.31 -8.17
C GLY A 420 31.78 10.87 -9.44
N GLY A 421 31.46 11.53 -10.58
CA GLY A 421 32.00 11.19 -11.89
C GLY A 421 31.23 10.07 -12.58
N LYS A 422 31.86 9.41 -13.54
CA LYS A 422 31.23 8.31 -14.30
C LYS A 422 30.90 7.13 -13.39
N THR A 423 29.64 7.00 -13.07
CA THR A 423 29.09 5.96 -12.19
C THR A 423 28.29 4.95 -13.00
N THR A 424 28.55 3.67 -12.78
CA THR A 424 27.77 2.58 -13.35
C THR A 424 26.59 2.28 -12.45
N ILE A 425 25.40 2.30 -13.01
CA ILE A 425 24.14 1.93 -12.36
C ILE A 425 23.65 0.61 -12.99
N GLN A 426 23.55 -0.44 -12.20
CA GLN A 426 23.14 -1.76 -12.68
C GLN A 426 21.83 -2.18 -12.03
N MET A 427 20.83 -2.54 -12.84
CA MET A 427 19.59 -3.13 -12.39
C MET A 427 19.60 -4.64 -12.64
N ASN A 428 19.21 -5.41 -11.65
CA ASN A 428 19.12 -6.86 -11.69
C ASN A 428 17.74 -7.34 -11.30
N GLY A 429 17.23 -8.37 -11.97
CA GLY A 429 16.11 -9.14 -11.44
C GLY A 429 16.57 -9.98 -10.26
N MET A 430 15.75 -10.07 -9.23
CA MET A 430 16.02 -10.94 -8.06
C MET A 430 15.12 -12.16 -8.06
N GLN A 431 13.83 -11.98 -8.34
CA GLN A 431 12.84 -13.03 -8.41
C GLN A 431 11.70 -12.67 -9.37
N HIS A 432 11.08 -13.72 -9.93
CA HIS A 432 9.84 -13.59 -10.70
C HIS A 432 8.64 -13.30 -9.80
N ALA A 433 7.56 -12.85 -10.42
CA ALA A 433 6.26 -12.73 -9.76
C ALA A 433 5.76 -14.10 -9.26
N VAL A 434 5.03 -14.08 -8.16
CA VAL A 434 4.28 -15.23 -7.68
C VAL A 434 2.84 -15.06 -8.14
N LEU A 435 2.37 -15.93 -9.02
CA LEU A 435 1.08 -15.85 -9.67
C LEU A 435 0.14 -16.97 -9.20
N ARG A 436 -1.18 -16.76 -9.31
CA ARG A 436 -2.13 -17.87 -9.23
C ARG A 436 -2.38 -18.45 -10.63
N ASN A 437 -2.20 -19.74 -10.77
CA ASN A 437 -2.59 -20.44 -11.99
C ASN A 437 -4.12 -20.65 -12.05
N LYS A 438 -4.60 -21.27 -13.13
CA LYS A 438 -6.04 -21.52 -13.34
C LYS A 438 -6.67 -22.44 -12.29
N GLU A 439 -5.88 -23.25 -11.61
CA GLU A 439 -6.30 -24.13 -10.53
C GLU A 439 -6.21 -23.46 -9.14
N GLY A 440 -5.86 -22.17 -9.06
CA GLY A 440 -5.74 -21.41 -7.83
C GLY A 440 -4.43 -21.66 -7.06
N LYS A 441 -3.51 -22.47 -7.58
CA LYS A 441 -2.19 -22.68 -6.98
C LYS A 441 -1.27 -21.50 -7.27
N LEU A 442 -0.43 -21.18 -6.30
CA LEU A 442 0.65 -20.22 -6.46
C LEU A 442 1.78 -20.85 -7.28
N VAL A 443 2.21 -20.14 -8.29
CA VAL A 443 3.31 -20.53 -9.17
C VAL A 443 4.27 -19.34 -9.35
N VAL A 444 5.54 -19.63 -9.36
CA VAL A 444 6.57 -18.64 -9.68
C VAL A 444 6.70 -18.55 -11.20
N GLY A 445 6.60 -17.33 -11.76
CA GLY A 445 6.72 -17.18 -13.21
C GLY A 445 6.33 -15.77 -13.68
N GLY A 446 6.28 -15.65 -15.00
CA GLY A 446 6.00 -14.38 -15.67
C GLY A 446 7.26 -13.58 -15.98
N ALA A 447 7.12 -12.59 -16.86
CA ALA A 447 8.18 -11.64 -17.17
C ALA A 447 8.43 -10.72 -15.97
N LEU A 448 9.65 -10.26 -15.83
CA LEU A 448 10.01 -9.10 -15.01
C LEU A 448 9.43 -7.83 -15.65
N PRO A 449 9.47 -6.66 -14.99
CA PRO A 449 8.84 -5.47 -15.54
C PRO A 449 9.48 -4.99 -16.83
N ASP A 450 8.68 -4.40 -17.69
CA ASP A 450 9.18 -3.57 -18.79
C ASP A 450 9.60 -2.21 -18.21
N ILE A 451 10.77 -1.72 -18.61
CA ILE A 451 11.38 -0.52 -18.03
C ILE A 451 11.42 0.61 -19.06
N HIS A 452 10.96 1.79 -18.67
CA HIS A 452 11.05 3.00 -19.47
C HIS A 452 12.32 3.82 -19.12
N TYR A 453 12.49 4.17 -17.84
CA TYR A 453 13.69 4.86 -17.37
C TYR A 453 13.91 4.61 -15.87
N LEU A 454 15.14 4.84 -15.41
CA LEU A 454 15.44 5.18 -14.02
C LEU A 454 15.58 6.69 -13.87
N GLU A 455 15.19 7.22 -12.72
CA GLU A 455 15.36 8.62 -12.39
C GLU A 455 16.09 8.76 -11.04
N LEU A 456 17.20 9.47 -11.06
CA LEU A 456 18.02 9.75 -9.88
C LEU A 456 17.73 11.18 -9.44
N VAL A 457 17.03 11.34 -8.32
CA VAL A 457 16.63 12.64 -7.77
C VAL A 457 17.58 13.00 -6.63
N PRO A 458 18.40 14.06 -6.77
CA PRO A 458 19.26 14.51 -5.67
C PRO A 458 18.43 14.81 -4.43
N THR A 459 18.82 14.28 -3.26
CA THR A 459 18.01 14.36 -2.02
C THR A 459 18.88 14.58 -0.78
N SER A 460 18.28 15.13 0.29
CA SER A 460 18.87 15.17 1.62
C SER A 460 18.49 13.98 2.49
N LEU A 461 17.64 13.10 2.02
CA LEU A 461 17.30 11.87 2.74
C LEU A 461 18.58 11.04 2.97
N PRO A 462 18.69 10.35 4.11
CA PRO A 462 19.81 9.44 4.34
C PRO A 462 19.77 8.29 3.34
N ALA A 463 20.95 7.79 2.96
CA ALA A 463 21.04 6.60 2.14
C ALA A 463 20.25 5.45 2.76
N THR A 464 19.48 4.75 1.94
CA THR A 464 18.84 3.51 2.36
C THR A 464 19.95 2.53 2.75
N SER A 465 19.83 1.88 3.89
CA SER A 465 20.84 0.91 4.33
C SER A 465 21.01 -0.15 3.25
N SER A 466 22.12 -0.08 2.54
CA SER A 466 22.54 -1.12 1.60
C SER A 466 22.77 -2.42 2.36
N MET A 467 22.89 -3.54 1.64
CA MET A 467 23.31 -4.80 2.26
C MET A 467 24.55 -4.57 3.13
N ILE A 468 24.34 -4.53 4.43
CA ILE A 468 25.44 -4.57 5.37
C ILE A 468 26.14 -5.91 5.14
N ASP A 469 27.46 -5.89 4.98
CA ASP A 469 28.25 -7.11 5.06
C ASP A 469 27.90 -7.78 6.40
N ILE A 470 27.17 -8.89 6.33
CA ILE A 470 26.65 -9.62 7.50
C ILE A 470 27.75 -10.07 8.44
N THR A 471 29.02 -10.06 8.00
CA THR A 471 30.15 -10.57 8.78
C THR A 471 30.79 -9.52 9.69
N SER A 472 30.63 -8.21 9.44
CA SER A 472 31.46 -7.18 10.07
C SER A 472 30.82 -6.38 11.19
N GLN A 473 29.48 -6.40 11.39
CA GLN A 473 28.78 -5.49 12.32
C GLN A 473 27.75 -6.16 13.25
N PHE A 474 27.69 -7.49 13.30
CA PHE A 474 26.72 -8.17 14.15
C PHE A 474 27.06 -8.01 15.63
N GLN A 475 26.14 -7.47 16.41
CA GLN A 475 26.18 -7.31 17.87
C GLN A 475 24.94 -7.99 18.47
N GLY A 476 24.90 -9.31 18.38
CA GLY A 476 23.77 -10.09 18.85
C GLY A 476 23.71 -10.25 20.36
N THR A 477 22.51 -10.42 20.87
CA THR A 477 22.23 -10.87 22.23
C THR A 477 21.81 -12.32 22.20
N ALA A 478 22.26 -13.11 23.21
CA ALA A 478 21.92 -14.51 23.29
C ALA A 478 20.42 -14.73 23.52
N LEU A 479 19.75 -15.47 22.63
CA LEU A 479 18.38 -15.94 22.82
C LEU A 479 18.31 -17.21 23.66
N PHE A 480 19.40 -17.97 23.74
CA PHE A 480 19.50 -19.19 24.52
C PHE A 480 20.68 -19.10 25.50
N ASN A 481 20.40 -19.33 26.77
CA ASN A 481 21.38 -19.19 27.85
C ASN A 481 22.30 -20.42 28.02
N GLY A 482 22.09 -21.47 27.25
CA GLY A 482 22.85 -22.72 27.32
C GLY A 482 22.55 -23.62 28.54
N LYS A 483 21.52 -23.31 29.33
CA LYS A 483 21.19 -24.00 30.59
C LYS A 483 19.78 -24.55 30.66
N ASP A 484 18.80 -23.75 30.30
CA ASP A 484 17.37 -24.04 30.41
C ASP A 484 16.58 -23.31 29.32
N PHE A 485 15.25 -23.47 29.33
CA PHE A 485 14.34 -22.85 28.36
C PHE A 485 13.88 -21.43 28.76
N THR A 486 14.60 -20.73 29.64
CA THR A 486 14.25 -19.34 29.96
C THR A 486 14.17 -18.50 28.67
N GLY A 487 13.04 -17.84 28.44
CA GLY A 487 12.76 -17.07 27.21
C GLY A 487 12.20 -17.92 26.06
N TRP A 488 11.93 -19.21 26.29
CA TRP A 488 11.34 -20.14 25.33
C TRP A 488 10.12 -20.85 25.90
N GLU A 489 9.15 -21.14 25.05
CA GLU A 489 7.90 -21.79 25.42
C GLU A 489 7.56 -22.89 24.39
N GLY A 490 7.01 -24.00 24.86
CA GLY A 490 6.44 -25.00 23.98
C GLY A 490 5.15 -24.48 23.32
N ASN A 491 4.98 -24.66 22.02
CA ASN A 491 3.78 -24.18 21.32
C ASN A 491 2.47 -24.76 21.88
N GLU A 492 2.49 -26.00 22.39
CA GLU A 492 1.42 -26.63 23.17
C GLU A 492 1.80 -26.77 24.66
N GLY A 493 2.59 -25.84 25.22
CA GLY A 493 3.02 -25.90 26.61
C GLY A 493 3.88 -27.12 26.94
N GLU A 494 3.62 -27.75 28.09
CA GLU A 494 4.37 -28.91 28.59
C GLU A 494 4.37 -30.11 27.63
N LYS A 495 3.34 -30.28 26.80
CA LYS A 495 3.30 -31.38 25.81
C LYS A 495 4.43 -31.26 24.78
N THR A 496 4.71 -30.04 24.35
CA THR A 496 5.83 -29.77 23.43
C THR A 496 7.17 -29.96 24.15
N LEU A 497 7.30 -29.42 25.37
CA LEU A 497 8.55 -29.48 26.14
C LEU A 497 9.06 -30.89 26.40
N GLN A 498 8.19 -31.93 26.46
CA GLN A 498 8.58 -33.34 26.58
C GLN A 498 9.45 -33.83 25.42
N ASN A 499 9.41 -33.15 24.27
CA ASN A 499 10.18 -33.50 23.07
C ASN A 499 11.43 -32.61 22.90
N PHE A 500 11.72 -31.73 23.87
CA PHE A 500 12.92 -30.90 23.89
C PHE A 500 13.69 -31.07 25.18
N ARG A 501 15.01 -30.98 25.10
CA ARG A 501 15.90 -31.02 26.27
C ARG A 501 17.11 -30.11 26.05
N VAL A 502 17.75 -29.74 27.12
CA VAL A 502 19.04 -29.06 27.06
C VAL A 502 20.14 -30.09 27.33
N GLU A 503 21.06 -30.23 26.38
CA GLU A 503 22.21 -31.15 26.48
C GLU A 503 23.47 -30.49 25.90
N LYS A 504 24.59 -30.51 26.64
CA LYS A 504 25.89 -29.98 26.17
C LYS A 504 25.77 -28.51 25.67
N LYS A 505 25.02 -27.69 26.38
CA LYS A 505 24.72 -26.28 26.05
C LYS A 505 24.00 -26.12 24.70
N ALA A 506 23.28 -27.11 24.26
CA ALA A 506 22.44 -27.06 23.07
C ALA A 506 21.00 -27.41 23.42
N ILE A 507 20.04 -26.84 22.70
CA ILE A 507 18.67 -27.30 22.65
C ILE A 507 18.63 -28.49 21.72
N VAL A 508 18.13 -29.64 22.20
CA VAL A 508 17.94 -30.85 21.40
C VAL A 508 16.46 -31.06 21.20
N ALA A 509 16.03 -31.01 19.95
CA ALA A 509 14.67 -31.27 19.52
C ALA A 509 14.54 -32.73 19.04
N GLY A 510 13.55 -33.43 19.55
CA GLY A 510 13.33 -34.85 19.32
C GLY A 510 14.08 -35.79 20.27
N ASN A 511 13.73 -37.08 20.18
CA ASN A 511 14.35 -38.16 20.91
C ASN A 511 14.76 -39.25 19.92
N PHE A 512 16.04 -39.53 19.82
CA PHE A 512 16.58 -40.44 18.81
C PHE A 512 15.92 -41.83 18.86
N GLY A 513 15.40 -42.27 17.72
CA GLY A 513 14.70 -43.54 17.57
C GLY A 513 13.25 -43.57 18.09
N LYS A 514 12.71 -42.42 18.62
CA LYS A 514 11.34 -42.33 19.05
C LYS A 514 10.54 -41.51 18.02
N ALA A 515 9.65 -42.16 17.32
CA ALA A 515 8.80 -41.51 16.32
C ALA A 515 7.91 -40.42 16.95
N LEU A 516 7.66 -39.38 16.18
CA LEU A 516 6.71 -38.30 16.49
C LEU A 516 5.55 -38.32 15.50
N ASP A 517 4.33 -38.31 16.03
CA ASP A 517 3.11 -38.31 15.21
C ASP A 517 2.79 -36.97 14.56
N LYS A 518 3.35 -35.87 15.11
CA LYS A 518 3.10 -34.51 14.66
C LYS A 518 4.31 -33.60 14.93
N ASN A 519 4.37 -32.50 14.18
CA ASN A 519 5.39 -31.46 14.36
C ASN A 519 5.37 -30.90 15.78
N GLN A 520 6.52 -30.47 16.27
CA GLN A 520 6.66 -29.83 17.58
C GLN A 520 7.53 -28.59 17.44
N PHE A 521 7.11 -27.52 18.12
CA PHE A 521 7.76 -26.21 18.03
C PHE A 521 8.09 -25.66 19.42
N LEU A 522 9.34 -25.35 19.65
CA LEU A 522 9.80 -24.57 20.80
C LEU A 522 9.98 -23.11 20.35
N ARG A 523 9.11 -22.22 20.76
CA ARG A 523 9.08 -20.83 20.31
C ARG A 523 9.65 -19.84 21.34
N THR A 524 10.10 -18.69 20.89
CA THR A 524 10.44 -17.57 21.78
C THR A 524 9.21 -17.10 22.55
N ALA A 525 9.40 -16.54 23.75
CA ALA A 525 8.33 -15.98 24.57
C ALA A 525 7.78 -14.65 24.02
N ARG A 526 8.54 -13.96 23.16
CA ARG A 526 8.11 -12.72 22.48
C ARG A 526 8.30 -12.80 20.98
N THR A 527 7.70 -11.87 20.25
CA THR A 527 7.77 -11.72 18.80
C THR A 527 8.94 -10.82 18.38
N TYR A 528 9.29 -10.91 17.09
CA TYR A 528 10.35 -10.12 16.46
C TYR A 528 9.92 -9.70 15.05
N LYS A 529 10.30 -8.48 14.65
CA LYS A 529 9.94 -7.87 13.35
C LYS A 529 11.14 -7.84 12.40
N ASN A 530 12.06 -6.91 12.61
CA ASN A 530 13.29 -6.80 11.84
C ASN A 530 14.47 -7.30 12.69
N PHE A 531 15.20 -8.26 12.17
CA PHE A 531 16.30 -8.85 12.93
C PHE A 531 17.30 -9.58 12.03
N GLU A 532 18.51 -9.77 12.58
CA GLU A 532 19.46 -10.78 12.14
C GLU A 532 19.59 -11.84 13.24
N LEU A 533 19.29 -13.10 12.89
CA LEU A 533 19.39 -14.27 13.74
C LEU A 533 20.58 -15.11 13.29
N ARG A 534 21.48 -15.43 14.21
CA ARG A 534 22.57 -16.37 13.97
C ARG A 534 22.43 -17.57 14.89
N LEU A 535 22.62 -18.75 14.35
CA LEU A 535 22.60 -19.97 15.16
C LEU A 535 23.40 -21.08 14.47
N LYS A 536 23.79 -22.05 15.29
CA LYS A 536 24.37 -23.29 14.78
C LYS A 536 23.42 -24.45 15.00
N TYR A 537 23.35 -25.33 13.99
CA TYR A 537 22.58 -26.56 14.09
C TYR A 537 23.37 -27.75 13.58
N LYS A 538 22.96 -28.93 14.01
CA LYS A 538 23.34 -30.22 13.44
C LYS A 538 22.21 -31.20 13.59
N VAL A 539 22.18 -32.20 12.74
CA VAL A 539 21.20 -33.30 12.78
C VAL A 539 21.87 -34.55 13.23
N LYS A 540 21.16 -35.37 14.01
CA LYS A 540 21.46 -36.78 14.22
C LYS A 540 20.37 -37.56 13.51
N PRO A 541 20.57 -37.89 12.22
CA PRO A 541 19.54 -38.48 11.40
C PRO A 541 19.35 -39.96 11.77
N ILE A 542 18.09 -40.42 11.69
CA ILE A 542 17.83 -41.88 11.82
C ILE A 542 17.88 -42.56 10.46
N ASP A 543 17.65 -41.82 9.40
CA ASP A 543 17.78 -42.20 8.00
C ASP A 543 18.11 -40.99 7.13
N GLU A 544 18.13 -41.19 5.81
CA GLU A 544 18.43 -40.11 4.84
C GLU A 544 17.34 -39.05 4.74
N ASP A 545 16.14 -39.29 5.27
CA ASP A 545 14.97 -38.39 5.19
C ASP A 545 14.71 -37.71 6.53
N TYR A 546 15.64 -36.86 6.96
CA TYR A 546 15.47 -36.02 8.16
C TYR A 546 14.82 -34.66 7.81
N ASN A 547 14.06 -34.14 8.77
CA ASN A 547 13.40 -32.84 8.64
C ASN A 547 13.34 -32.10 9.99
N GLY A 548 13.48 -30.78 9.90
CA GLY A 548 13.37 -29.82 10.98
C GLY A 548 13.45 -28.40 10.39
N GLY A 549 13.43 -27.39 11.24
CA GLY A 549 13.49 -26.01 10.74
C GLY A 549 13.53 -24.94 11.80
N ILE A 550 13.75 -23.73 11.36
CA ILE A 550 13.66 -22.53 12.16
C ILE A 550 12.51 -21.68 11.63
N GLN A 551 11.43 -21.61 12.40
CA GLN A 551 10.32 -20.68 12.14
C GLN A 551 10.76 -19.25 12.42
N ILE A 552 10.38 -18.33 11.55
CA ILE A 552 10.64 -16.90 11.68
C ILE A 552 9.38 -16.11 11.36
N ARG A 553 9.12 -15.03 12.13
CA ARG A 553 7.92 -14.22 11.95
C ARG A 553 6.63 -15.04 11.88
N SER A 554 6.58 -16.13 12.62
CA SER A 554 5.48 -17.08 12.60
C SER A 554 4.51 -16.83 13.74
N ILE A 555 3.24 -17.19 13.53
CA ILE A 555 2.18 -17.08 14.52
C ILE A 555 1.73 -18.46 14.96
N THR A 556 1.16 -18.55 16.16
CA THR A 556 0.52 -19.77 16.65
C THR A 556 -0.78 -20.02 15.89
N ASN A 557 -1.07 -21.29 15.66
CA ASN A 557 -2.27 -21.67 14.97
C ASN A 557 -3.48 -21.68 15.92
N GLU A 558 -4.50 -20.87 15.63
CA GLU A 558 -5.74 -20.83 16.39
C GLU A 558 -6.73 -21.96 16.00
N ASN A 559 -6.41 -22.74 14.97
CA ASN A 559 -7.26 -23.86 14.56
C ASN A 559 -7.25 -24.98 15.64
N PRO A 560 -8.37 -25.26 16.29
CA PRO A 560 -8.43 -26.26 17.37
C PRO A 560 -8.13 -27.69 16.91
N ARG A 561 -8.12 -27.97 15.59
CA ARG A 561 -7.79 -29.28 15.03
C ARG A 561 -6.28 -29.49 14.88
N THR A 562 -5.52 -28.41 14.71
CA THR A 562 -4.07 -28.44 14.52
C THR A 562 -3.34 -27.41 15.38
N PRO A 563 -3.61 -27.33 16.71
CA PRO A 563 -3.04 -26.32 17.59
C PRO A 563 -1.52 -26.45 17.77
N HIS A 564 -0.94 -27.55 17.34
CA HIS A 564 0.49 -27.80 17.39
C HIS A 564 1.26 -27.14 16.26
N GLU A 565 0.60 -26.81 15.14
CA GLU A 565 1.23 -26.18 13.99
C GLU A 565 1.46 -24.67 14.22
N MET A 566 2.44 -24.14 13.48
CA MET A 566 2.68 -22.69 13.40
C MET A 566 2.52 -22.23 11.95
N TYR A 567 2.03 -21.03 11.76
CA TYR A 567 1.87 -20.42 10.46
C TYR A 567 2.97 -19.38 10.23
N GLY A 568 3.75 -19.56 9.20
CA GLY A 568 4.77 -18.58 8.86
C GLY A 568 5.91 -19.12 8.04
N TYR A 569 6.98 -18.35 7.96
CA TYR A 569 8.16 -18.74 7.22
C TYR A 569 9.02 -19.71 8.04
N GLN A 570 9.52 -20.74 7.39
CA GLN A 570 10.46 -21.70 7.95
C GLN A 570 11.74 -21.76 7.12
N VAL A 571 12.86 -21.55 7.76
CA VAL A 571 14.17 -21.90 7.18
C VAL A 571 14.43 -23.38 7.44
N ASP A 572 14.40 -24.14 6.37
CA ASP A 572 14.38 -25.59 6.47
C ASP A 572 15.73 -26.24 6.74
N ILE A 573 15.68 -27.33 7.51
CA ILE A 573 16.75 -28.30 7.74
C ILE A 573 16.30 -29.63 7.11
N LEU A 574 16.22 -29.63 5.79
CA LEU A 574 15.85 -30.81 5.00
C LEU A 574 17.08 -31.47 4.39
N SER A 575 16.98 -32.77 4.15
CA SER A 575 18.05 -33.55 3.51
C SER A 575 18.38 -33.12 2.08
N TRP A 576 17.46 -32.44 1.40
CA TRP A 576 17.57 -32.08 -0.02
C TRP A 576 17.29 -30.59 -0.36
N LYS A 577 16.82 -29.79 0.59
CA LYS A 577 16.58 -28.36 0.43
C LYS A 577 17.03 -27.52 1.65
N PHE A 578 18.22 -27.80 2.13
CA PHE A 578 18.79 -27.09 3.28
C PHE A 578 18.98 -25.58 2.98
N GLY A 579 18.50 -24.73 3.88
CA GLY A 579 18.51 -23.27 3.72
C GLY A 579 17.45 -22.74 2.77
N GLY A 580 16.49 -23.56 2.36
CA GLY A 580 15.28 -23.11 1.67
C GLY A 580 14.33 -22.42 2.63
N LEU A 581 13.61 -21.45 2.13
CA LEU A 581 12.53 -20.77 2.86
C LEU A 581 11.20 -21.42 2.48
N TYR A 582 10.57 -22.09 3.43
CA TYR A 582 9.26 -22.72 3.26
C TYR A 582 8.17 -21.89 3.91
N ASP A 583 6.97 -21.87 3.38
CA ASP A 583 5.82 -21.18 3.97
C ASP A 583 4.88 -22.17 4.66
N GLU A 584 5.17 -22.43 5.94
CA GLU A 584 4.47 -23.43 6.75
C GLU A 584 2.99 -23.07 6.93
N GLU A 585 2.12 -24.06 6.67
CA GLU A 585 0.67 -24.00 6.83
C GLU A 585 -0.08 -22.90 6.05
N ARG A 586 0.62 -22.01 5.33
CA ARG A 586 0.00 -20.97 4.49
C ARG A 586 0.00 -21.37 3.02
N ARG A 587 1.13 -21.16 2.32
CA ARG A 587 1.27 -21.53 0.88
C ARG A 587 1.71 -22.98 0.70
N ARG A 588 2.36 -23.56 1.70
CA ARG A 588 2.92 -24.91 1.69
C ARG A 588 3.84 -25.14 0.49
N ASP A 589 4.71 -24.15 0.22
CA ASP A 589 5.65 -24.17 -0.88
C ASP A 589 6.95 -23.44 -0.51
N PHE A 590 8.02 -23.71 -1.28
CA PHE A 590 9.30 -23.04 -1.12
C PHE A 590 9.34 -21.69 -1.80
N LEU A 591 9.91 -20.72 -1.11
CA LEU A 591 10.00 -19.33 -1.51
C LEU A 591 11.45 -18.92 -1.74
N GLY A 592 11.79 -18.45 -2.94
CA GLY A 592 13.08 -17.83 -3.24
C GLY A 592 14.34 -18.69 -3.08
N PHE A 593 14.21 -20.03 -3.03
CA PHE A 593 15.34 -20.93 -2.87
C PHE A 593 16.17 -21.03 -4.14
N GLN A 594 17.51 -20.91 -3.99
CA GLN A 594 18.47 -21.00 -5.09
C GLN A 594 19.39 -22.21 -4.89
N MET A 595 18.98 -23.36 -5.42
CA MET A 595 19.77 -24.61 -5.32
C MET A 595 21.21 -24.50 -5.85
N ALA A 596 21.45 -23.64 -6.83
CA ALA A 596 22.79 -23.44 -7.39
C ALA A 596 23.81 -22.89 -6.36
N ASN A 597 23.33 -22.34 -5.25
CA ASN A 597 24.15 -21.75 -4.21
C ASN A 597 24.38 -22.67 -3.00
N ALA A 598 24.04 -23.96 -3.10
CA ALA A 598 24.25 -24.89 -2.00
C ALA A 598 25.74 -24.93 -1.61
N PRO A 599 26.10 -24.82 -0.32
CA PRO A 599 27.49 -24.80 0.09
C PRO A 599 28.12 -26.21 -0.13
N ALA A 600 29.25 -26.24 -0.82
CA ALA A 600 30.00 -27.45 -1.11
C ALA A 600 30.51 -28.20 0.14
N LYS A 601 30.42 -27.60 1.35
CA LYS A 601 30.88 -28.14 2.63
C LYS A 601 29.75 -28.42 3.62
N TYR A 602 28.55 -28.65 3.16
CA TYR A 602 27.43 -29.00 4.04
C TYR A 602 27.56 -30.45 4.53
N ASN A 603 27.45 -30.65 5.83
CA ASN A 603 27.38 -31.98 6.46
C ASN A 603 26.36 -31.90 7.62
N PRO A 604 25.21 -32.58 7.53
CA PRO A 604 24.14 -32.45 8.53
C PRO A 604 24.57 -32.89 9.93
N GLU A 605 25.46 -33.89 10.06
CA GLU A 605 25.92 -34.40 11.35
C GLU A 605 26.95 -33.50 12.04
N LYS A 606 27.49 -32.52 11.34
CA LYS A 606 28.41 -31.51 11.89
C LYS A 606 27.67 -30.20 12.15
N TRP A 607 28.27 -29.34 12.97
CA TRP A 607 27.71 -28.01 13.20
C TRP A 607 27.77 -27.18 11.93
N ASN A 608 26.60 -26.73 11.48
CA ASN A 608 26.39 -25.82 10.39
C ASN A 608 25.89 -24.51 10.97
N GLU A 609 26.17 -23.40 10.34
CA GLU A 609 25.73 -22.06 10.75
C GLU A 609 24.64 -21.54 9.81
N TYR A 610 23.52 -21.09 10.38
CA TYR A 610 22.56 -20.24 9.70
C TYR A 610 22.73 -18.79 10.13
N ILE A 611 22.69 -17.90 9.14
CA ILE A 611 22.42 -16.47 9.33
C ILE A 611 21.11 -16.19 8.62
N ILE A 612 20.14 -15.67 9.34
CA ILE A 612 18.78 -15.36 8.83
C ILE A 612 18.54 -13.89 9.10
N ARG A 613 18.34 -13.10 8.05
CA ARG A 613 18.11 -11.66 8.16
C ARG A 613 16.76 -11.27 7.59
N CYS A 614 15.92 -10.63 8.40
CA CYS A 614 14.60 -10.14 8.09
C CYS A 614 14.57 -8.62 8.18
N GLU A 615 14.34 -7.93 7.06
CA GLU A 615 14.25 -6.46 6.98
C GLU A 615 13.03 -6.08 6.15
N GLY A 616 12.03 -5.45 6.76
CA GLY A 616 10.77 -5.22 6.08
C GLY A 616 10.26 -6.51 5.43
N PRO A 617 9.86 -6.51 4.16
CA PRO A 617 9.39 -7.70 3.46
C PRO A 617 10.50 -8.67 3.01
N ARG A 618 11.79 -8.31 3.13
CA ARG A 618 12.92 -9.09 2.63
C ARG A 618 13.42 -10.09 3.67
N ILE A 619 13.61 -11.34 3.24
CA ILE A 619 14.15 -12.44 4.03
C ILE A 619 15.36 -13.02 3.29
N ARG A 620 16.51 -13.02 3.95
CA ARG A 620 17.75 -13.57 3.41
C ARG A 620 18.30 -14.65 4.33
N VAL A 621 18.79 -15.74 3.73
CA VAL A 621 19.34 -16.88 4.46
C VAL A 621 20.73 -17.20 3.92
N TRP A 622 21.68 -17.36 4.82
CA TRP A 622 23.01 -17.90 4.51
C TRP A 622 23.23 -19.17 5.30
N LEU A 623 23.76 -20.17 4.63
CA LEU A 623 24.19 -21.44 5.23
C LEU A 623 25.71 -21.57 5.04
N ASN A 624 26.44 -21.68 6.13
CA ASN A 624 27.92 -21.75 6.12
C ASN A 624 28.57 -20.65 5.27
N GLY A 625 28.03 -19.43 5.34
CA GLY A 625 28.50 -18.26 4.61
C GLY A 625 28.03 -18.13 3.16
N VAL A 626 27.28 -19.12 2.65
CA VAL A 626 26.71 -19.05 1.28
C VAL A 626 25.25 -18.67 1.34
N LYS A 627 24.86 -17.62 0.60
CA LYS A 627 23.46 -17.17 0.52
C LYS A 627 22.63 -18.19 -0.26
N THR A 628 21.72 -18.88 0.42
CA THR A 628 20.83 -19.90 -0.14
C THR A 628 19.45 -19.37 -0.51
N THR A 629 19.01 -18.29 0.16
CA THR A 629 17.71 -17.68 -0.11
C THR A 629 17.82 -16.14 -0.05
N ASP A 630 17.15 -15.48 -0.98
CA ASP A 630 16.91 -14.04 -0.97
C ASP A 630 15.50 -13.82 -1.52
N TYR A 631 14.57 -13.55 -0.62
CA TYR A 631 13.14 -13.49 -0.91
C TYR A 631 12.54 -12.19 -0.42
N ILE A 632 11.71 -11.55 -1.24
CA ILE A 632 10.92 -10.40 -0.86
C ILE A 632 9.44 -10.77 -0.92
N GLU A 633 8.73 -10.60 0.20
CA GLU A 633 7.32 -10.99 0.33
C GLU A 633 6.39 -10.07 -0.49
N PRO A 634 5.80 -10.55 -1.59
CA PRO A 634 4.93 -9.72 -2.43
C PRO A 634 3.56 -9.44 -1.80
N TYR A 635 3.10 -10.31 -0.90
CA TYR A 635 1.75 -10.23 -0.35
C TYR A 635 1.56 -9.23 0.78
N THR A 636 2.61 -8.58 1.24
CA THR A 636 2.49 -7.36 2.06
C THR A 636 1.85 -6.23 1.27
N LEU A 637 1.99 -6.22 -0.06
CA LEU A 637 1.42 -5.24 -0.99
C LEU A 637 0.06 -5.70 -1.56
N ASN A 638 -0.11 -7.01 -1.76
CA ASN A 638 -1.30 -7.64 -2.32
C ASN A 638 -1.71 -8.86 -1.48
N PRO A 639 -2.44 -8.68 -0.37
CA PRO A 639 -2.89 -9.79 0.46
C PRO A 639 -3.69 -10.81 -0.37
N LEU A 640 -3.39 -12.09 -0.19
CA LEU A 640 -4.17 -13.17 -0.80
C LEU A 640 -5.45 -13.40 -0.01
N GLU A 641 -6.59 -13.45 -0.71
CA GLU A 641 -7.85 -13.91 -0.09
C GLU A 641 -7.68 -15.32 0.49
N GLY A 642 -8.09 -15.49 1.74
CA GLY A 642 -8.10 -16.78 2.44
C GLY A 642 -6.78 -17.24 3.04
N ILE A 643 -5.67 -16.52 2.84
CA ILE A 643 -4.38 -16.84 3.49
C ILE A 643 -4.16 -16.02 4.77
N GLY A 644 -5.03 -15.05 5.03
CA GLY A 644 -4.88 -14.10 6.13
C GLY A 644 -3.81 -13.05 5.86
N THR A 645 -3.59 -12.18 6.83
CA THR A 645 -2.55 -11.16 6.75
C THR A 645 -1.19 -11.81 6.93
N ILE A 646 -0.28 -11.62 5.98
CA ILE A 646 1.10 -12.06 6.14
C ILE A 646 1.82 -11.07 7.05
N SER A 647 2.01 -11.46 8.30
CA SER A 647 2.67 -10.65 9.30
C SER A 647 4.16 -10.51 8.99
N GLN A 648 4.70 -9.30 9.20
CA GLN A 648 6.13 -9.06 9.23
C GLN A 648 6.70 -9.18 10.64
N GLU A 649 5.86 -9.50 11.63
CA GLU A 649 6.24 -9.72 13.02
C GLU A 649 5.67 -11.06 13.50
N GLY A 650 6.44 -11.79 14.28
CA GLY A 650 6.02 -13.08 14.85
C GLY A 650 7.14 -13.75 15.65
N TYR A 651 6.83 -14.92 16.12
CA TYR A 651 7.76 -15.74 16.91
C TYR A 651 8.90 -16.30 16.06
N ILE A 652 10.03 -16.58 16.73
CA ILE A 652 11.08 -17.48 16.25
C ILE A 652 10.85 -18.80 16.95
N ALA A 653 10.86 -19.93 16.21
CA ALA A 653 10.69 -21.24 16.81
C ALA A 653 11.61 -22.29 16.19
N LEU A 654 12.00 -23.27 17.00
CA LEU A 654 12.78 -24.43 16.61
C LEU A 654 11.84 -25.62 16.41
N GLN A 655 11.84 -26.18 15.20
CA GLN A 655 11.00 -27.31 14.85
C GLN A 655 11.74 -28.65 14.98
N ILE A 656 11.05 -29.66 15.47
CA ILE A 656 11.28 -31.06 15.13
C ILE A 656 10.06 -31.58 14.39
N HIS A 657 10.30 -32.07 13.18
CA HIS A 657 9.26 -32.59 12.30
C HIS A 657 8.77 -33.96 12.77
N SER A 658 7.50 -34.27 12.54
CA SER A 658 6.94 -35.63 12.69
C SER A 658 7.73 -36.63 11.88
N GLY A 659 7.82 -37.88 12.32
CA GLY A 659 8.56 -38.93 11.62
C GLY A 659 9.28 -39.90 12.53
N LYS A 660 10.29 -40.53 12.01
CA LYS A 660 10.94 -41.73 12.59
C LYS A 660 11.82 -41.49 13.82
N GLY A 661 12.07 -40.25 14.21
CA GLY A 661 12.79 -39.92 15.44
C GLY A 661 14.26 -39.52 15.22
N SER A 662 14.54 -38.68 14.25
CA SER A 662 15.79 -37.93 14.17
C SER A 662 15.87 -36.88 15.29
N GLU A 663 17.05 -36.40 15.62
CA GLU A 663 17.27 -35.28 16.53
C GLU A 663 17.87 -34.11 15.76
N VAL A 664 17.36 -32.90 16.06
CA VAL A 664 17.99 -31.65 15.61
C VAL A 664 18.56 -30.94 16.83
N TRP A 665 19.80 -30.55 16.77
CA TRP A 665 20.55 -29.88 17.81
C TRP A 665 20.77 -28.43 17.43
N TYR A 666 20.45 -27.48 18.33
CA TYR A 666 20.58 -26.02 18.13
C TYR A 666 21.41 -25.40 19.24
N LYS A 667 22.35 -24.52 18.90
CA LYS A 667 23.15 -23.77 19.88
C LYS A 667 23.64 -22.45 19.33
N ASP A 668 24.31 -21.67 20.18
CA ASP A 668 24.87 -20.37 19.84
C ASP A 668 23.81 -19.51 19.13
N ILE A 669 22.59 -19.45 19.74
CA ILE A 669 21.43 -18.73 19.18
C ILE A 669 21.50 -17.29 19.65
N GLU A 670 21.77 -16.38 18.73
CA GLU A 670 21.94 -14.95 19.00
C GLU A 670 21.09 -14.14 18.02
N ILE A 671 20.54 -13.03 18.51
CA ILE A 671 19.73 -12.12 17.72
C ILE A 671 20.19 -10.69 17.86
N GLN A 672 20.20 -9.96 16.77
CA GLN A 672 20.28 -8.51 16.73
C GLN A 672 19.00 -7.96 16.11
N GLU A 673 18.23 -7.16 16.87
CA GLU A 673 17.09 -6.45 16.31
C GLU A 673 17.60 -5.29 15.44
N LEU A 674 16.95 -5.08 14.31
CA LEU A 674 17.30 -4.08 13.32
C LEU A 674 16.27 -2.93 13.35
N PRO A 675 16.66 -1.71 12.98
CA PRO A 675 15.73 -0.58 12.86
C PRO A 675 14.54 -0.89 11.94
N GLU A 676 13.41 -0.17 12.17
CA GLU A 676 12.25 -0.19 11.28
C GLU A 676 12.49 0.54 9.96
#